data_a915a4a297ee0114e2ce9034149f68b6
#
_entry.id   a915a4a297ee0114e2ce9034149f68b6
#
_cell.length_a   1.000
_cell.length_b   1.000
_cell.length_c   1.000
_cell.angle_alpha   90.00
_cell.angle_beta   90.00
_cell.angle_gamma   90.00
#
_symmetry.space_group_name_H-M   'P 1'
#
loop_
_entity.id
_entity.type
_entity.pdbx_description
1 polymer ?
#
loop_
_entity_poly.entity_id
_entity_poly.type
_entity_poly.pdbx_seq_one_letter_code
_entity_poly.pdbx_strand_id
1 'polypeptide(L)'
;MKNLPYRQIHLDFHTSGDIPEIGVEFDKEEFGEILEKARVNSITCFSRCHHGYLYYDSKKFPERIHPHLKNKNILKEQIEVCHEKGIRVPIYLPVEWDEYTAKEHPEWVIIDENGAPVQKVFDAGFYNAICVNTPYFDFLKEQIKEIIEEFSPVDGLFIDILNIKDCCCKYCISEMRSKGINAEDRAERIKFAQFKLDRFKKEMTEFIREYDSDCDIFYNVDHIGTKHRKAIETFTHLEIESLPSGKWGYMHYPVTIRYAKELGLECIGMTGKFHTAWGDFHSIKNKEALEFECFNMLATNAGCSIGDQLHPRGRLCKNSYELIGDVYREVEKKEPWCIGAEAVTDIAVMATEEYLPYDKKLVMDDLVGATRMLQELGQQFSIIDSLSDFSKYKLIIMPDNIVVNSELKEKIDNYIKNGGKIIASYKSGLDKESNKFELDSLGVRFVSEAEYSPDFIVPEGEIGEGLYNMEYTMYMKGLKVENTLIGQPLSYANNPYFNRTWEHFCSHLHTPSSGERAYPAIVGTESSIYFSHPIFSQYEANAPKWCKILVSNAIKMLIGDSIVVSNLPSTALINLNEQKKENRFILHVLHYIAQRKGPTIDIIEDKIPLYNSEFSLALNKDIKGIKLVPNNTELKWKLEGGRVKFAVEKIEGHQMIEIEY
;
A
#
# COMPACT_ATOMS: atom_id res chain seq x y z
N MET A 1 -20.73 6.35 -12.68
CA MET A 1 -20.06 5.34 -11.85
C MET A 1 -20.91 5.11 -10.62
N LYS A 2 -21.16 3.87 -10.23
CA LYS A 2 -21.77 3.54 -8.94
C LYS A 2 -20.73 3.91 -7.87
N ASN A 3 -21.12 4.63 -6.81
CA ASN A 3 -20.21 4.88 -5.69
C ASN A 3 -19.86 3.54 -5.02
N LEU A 4 -18.58 3.32 -4.73
CA LEU A 4 -18.16 2.14 -3.97
C LEU A 4 -18.75 2.15 -2.55
N PRO A 5 -19.01 0.98 -1.97
CA PRO A 5 -19.43 0.87 -0.58
C PRO A 5 -18.29 1.29 0.36
N TYR A 6 -18.66 1.93 1.48
CA TYR A 6 -17.69 2.40 2.48
C TYR A 6 -17.60 1.50 3.72
N ARG A 7 -18.47 0.48 3.83
CA ARG A 7 -18.54 -0.42 5.00
C ARG A 7 -18.69 -1.86 4.52
N GLN A 8 -17.61 -2.40 3.94
CA GLN A 8 -17.56 -3.73 3.37
C GLN A 8 -17.08 -4.76 4.40
N ILE A 9 -17.60 -5.98 4.30
CA ILE A 9 -17.03 -7.18 4.96
C ILE A 9 -16.43 -8.09 3.89
N HIS A 10 -15.22 -8.60 4.12
CA HIS A 10 -14.70 -9.73 3.39
C HIS A 10 -14.93 -10.98 4.25
N LEU A 11 -15.96 -11.78 3.90
CA LEU A 11 -16.36 -12.94 4.69
C LEU A 11 -15.65 -14.20 4.19
N ASP A 12 -14.47 -14.44 4.76
CA ASP A 12 -13.61 -15.58 4.44
C ASP A 12 -14.31 -16.92 4.74
N PHE A 13 -14.26 -17.88 3.81
CA PHE A 13 -14.89 -19.19 3.99
C PHE A 13 -14.08 -20.32 3.32
N HIS A 14 -12.93 -20.64 3.89
CA HIS A 14 -12.07 -21.73 3.44
C HIS A 14 -12.24 -22.95 4.34
N THR A 15 -12.98 -23.96 3.88
CA THR A 15 -13.24 -25.17 4.66
C THR A 15 -12.57 -26.39 4.02
N SER A 16 -11.78 -27.11 4.82
CA SER A 16 -11.20 -28.40 4.41
C SER A 16 -12.30 -29.44 4.18
N GLY A 17 -12.09 -30.35 3.25
CA GLY A 17 -12.97 -31.51 3.02
C GLY A 17 -13.11 -32.45 4.24
N ASP A 18 -12.25 -32.30 5.27
CA ASP A 18 -12.31 -33.07 6.52
C ASP A 18 -13.23 -32.44 7.58
N ILE A 19 -13.74 -31.21 7.34
CA ILE A 19 -14.65 -30.50 8.26
C ILE A 19 -16.09 -30.92 7.95
N PRO A 20 -16.81 -31.55 8.89
CA PRO A 20 -18.19 -32.00 8.68
C PRO A 20 -19.21 -30.86 8.84
N GLU A 21 -20.45 -31.11 8.40
CA GLU A 21 -21.64 -30.29 8.70
C GLU A 21 -21.52 -28.81 8.26
N ILE A 22 -20.94 -28.56 7.07
CA ILE A 22 -20.78 -27.21 6.52
C ILE A 22 -22.15 -26.56 6.28
N GLY A 23 -22.34 -25.36 6.86
CA GLY A 23 -23.56 -24.57 6.71
C GLY A 23 -24.80 -25.09 7.43
N VAL A 24 -24.66 -26.09 8.32
CA VAL A 24 -25.80 -26.74 8.99
C VAL A 24 -26.58 -25.81 9.94
N GLU A 25 -25.94 -24.77 10.44
CA GLU A 25 -26.51 -23.77 11.34
C GLU A 25 -26.74 -22.40 10.68
N PHE A 26 -26.61 -22.34 9.35
CA PHE A 26 -26.88 -21.09 8.64
C PHE A 26 -28.37 -20.74 8.75
N ASP A 27 -28.64 -19.54 9.21
CA ASP A 27 -29.97 -18.95 9.30
C ASP A 27 -29.96 -17.64 8.51
N LYS A 28 -30.77 -17.59 7.43
CA LYS A 28 -30.86 -16.47 6.50
C LYS A 28 -31.23 -15.15 7.18
N GLU A 29 -32.24 -15.19 8.05
CA GLU A 29 -32.75 -13.98 8.72
C GLU A 29 -31.75 -13.48 9.75
N GLU A 30 -31.18 -14.36 10.60
CA GLU A 30 -30.15 -14.00 11.58
C GLU A 30 -28.93 -13.38 10.90
N PHE A 31 -28.49 -13.95 9.75
CA PHE A 31 -27.37 -13.44 8.98
C PHE A 31 -27.61 -11.99 8.53
N GLY A 32 -28.75 -11.74 7.90
CA GLY A 32 -29.11 -10.40 7.43
C GLY A 32 -29.28 -9.37 8.55
N GLU A 33 -29.92 -9.76 9.67
CA GLU A 33 -30.12 -8.89 10.84
C GLU A 33 -28.79 -8.46 11.48
N ILE A 34 -27.82 -9.39 11.59
CA ILE A 34 -26.49 -9.11 12.14
C ILE A 34 -25.76 -8.06 11.28
N LEU A 35 -25.77 -8.23 9.95
CA LEU A 35 -25.12 -7.30 9.01
C LEU A 35 -25.76 -5.92 9.04
N GLU A 36 -27.08 -5.85 9.01
CA GLU A 36 -27.83 -4.58 9.09
C GLU A 36 -27.55 -3.82 10.39
N LYS A 37 -27.58 -4.52 11.54
CA LYS A 37 -27.24 -3.95 12.85
C LYS A 37 -25.81 -3.44 12.90
N ALA A 38 -24.88 -4.12 12.22
CA ALA A 38 -23.49 -3.72 12.10
C ALA A 38 -23.25 -2.63 11.05
N ARG A 39 -24.29 -2.12 10.38
CA ARG A 39 -24.20 -1.07 9.35
C ARG A 39 -23.39 -1.47 8.11
N VAL A 40 -23.30 -2.75 7.81
CA VAL A 40 -22.66 -3.27 6.61
C VAL A 40 -23.45 -2.85 5.37
N ASN A 41 -22.77 -2.42 4.30
CA ASN A 41 -23.42 -2.09 3.03
C ASN A 41 -22.83 -2.86 1.82
N SER A 42 -21.83 -3.72 2.08
CA SER A 42 -21.31 -4.69 1.11
C SER A 42 -20.69 -5.87 1.86
N ILE A 43 -20.82 -7.08 1.32
CA ILE A 43 -20.19 -8.28 1.88
C ILE A 43 -19.74 -9.22 0.77
N THR A 44 -18.45 -9.61 0.77
CA THR A 44 -17.94 -10.61 -0.17
C THR A 44 -18.29 -12.01 0.34
N CYS A 45 -19.04 -12.79 -0.46
CA CYS A 45 -19.42 -14.16 -0.14
C CYS A 45 -18.77 -15.16 -1.11
N PHE A 46 -18.50 -16.36 -0.65
CA PHE A 46 -17.67 -17.33 -1.35
C PHE A 46 -18.48 -18.28 -2.24
N SER A 47 -18.16 -18.34 -3.54
CA SER A 47 -18.60 -19.41 -4.43
C SER A 47 -17.70 -20.63 -4.34
N ARG A 48 -16.37 -20.44 -4.22
CA ARG A 48 -15.36 -21.47 -4.13
C ARG A 48 -14.25 -21.07 -3.16
N CYS A 49 -13.67 -22.06 -2.47
CA CYS A 49 -12.52 -21.85 -1.57
C CYS A 49 -11.19 -22.34 -2.16
N HIS A 50 -10.08 -22.11 -1.47
CA HIS A 50 -8.74 -22.56 -1.86
C HIS A 50 -8.58 -24.08 -1.93
N HIS A 51 -9.45 -24.84 -1.23
CA HIS A 51 -9.49 -26.30 -1.38
C HIS A 51 -10.09 -26.74 -2.72
N GLY A 52 -10.71 -25.81 -3.48
CA GLY A 52 -11.36 -26.08 -4.77
C GLY A 52 -12.84 -26.51 -4.63
N TYR A 53 -13.41 -26.47 -3.42
CA TYR A 53 -14.80 -26.83 -3.16
C TYR A 53 -15.76 -25.65 -3.36
N LEU A 54 -16.95 -25.98 -3.91
CA LEU A 54 -18.06 -25.04 -4.16
C LEU A 54 -19.04 -25.04 -2.99
N TYR A 55 -19.61 -23.85 -2.71
CA TYR A 55 -20.61 -23.62 -1.66
C TYR A 55 -22.02 -23.34 -2.22
N TYR A 56 -22.32 -23.88 -3.40
CA TYR A 56 -23.65 -23.82 -4.04
C TYR A 56 -23.92 -25.11 -4.80
N ASP A 57 -25.18 -25.33 -5.21
CA ASP A 57 -25.60 -26.53 -5.95
C ASP A 57 -25.23 -26.41 -7.44
N SER A 58 -23.93 -26.43 -7.75
CA SER A 58 -23.42 -26.37 -9.12
C SER A 58 -24.00 -27.48 -9.99
N LYS A 59 -24.46 -27.13 -11.19
CA LYS A 59 -24.98 -28.08 -12.16
C LYS A 59 -23.89 -28.54 -13.14
N LYS A 60 -22.88 -27.66 -13.35
CA LYS A 60 -21.74 -27.98 -14.24
C LYS A 60 -20.67 -28.79 -13.55
N PHE A 61 -20.44 -28.55 -12.24
CA PHE A 61 -19.33 -29.12 -11.45
C PHE A 61 -19.84 -29.76 -10.15
N PRO A 62 -20.81 -30.72 -10.20
CA PRO A 62 -21.40 -31.29 -9.00
C PRO A 62 -20.38 -32.06 -8.14
N GLU A 63 -19.31 -32.59 -8.73
CA GLU A 63 -18.21 -33.28 -8.06
C GLU A 63 -17.35 -32.36 -7.18
N ARG A 64 -17.41 -31.03 -7.43
CA ARG A 64 -16.68 -30.03 -6.65
C ARG A 64 -17.48 -29.43 -5.52
N ILE A 65 -18.76 -29.76 -5.39
CA ILE A 65 -19.55 -29.32 -4.22
C ILE A 65 -18.89 -29.89 -2.97
N HIS A 66 -18.72 -29.03 -1.94
CA HIS A 66 -18.06 -29.44 -0.71
C HIS A 66 -18.71 -30.72 -0.16
N PRO A 67 -17.96 -31.79 0.12
CA PRO A 67 -18.51 -33.13 0.43
C PRO A 67 -19.43 -33.15 1.66
N HIS A 68 -19.25 -32.20 2.56
CA HIS A 68 -20.05 -32.08 3.78
C HIS A 68 -20.98 -30.84 3.78
N LEU A 69 -21.24 -30.22 2.63
CA LEU A 69 -22.16 -29.09 2.51
C LEU A 69 -23.60 -29.55 2.79
N LYS A 70 -24.20 -29.03 3.86
CA LYS A 70 -25.57 -29.36 4.26
C LYS A 70 -26.59 -28.43 3.62
N ASN A 71 -26.29 -27.13 3.57
CA ASN A 71 -27.11 -26.15 2.88
C ASN A 71 -26.49 -25.79 1.52
N LYS A 72 -26.97 -26.43 0.46
CA LYS A 72 -26.52 -26.16 -0.91
C LYS A 72 -26.99 -24.82 -1.47
N ASN A 73 -27.90 -24.13 -0.79
CA ASN A 73 -28.39 -22.81 -1.13
C ASN A 73 -27.71 -21.69 -0.35
N ILE A 74 -26.71 -21.98 0.47
CA ILE A 74 -26.12 -21.03 1.40
C ILE A 74 -25.68 -19.72 0.71
N LEU A 75 -24.98 -19.80 -0.43
CA LEU A 75 -24.57 -18.61 -1.19
C LEU A 75 -25.79 -17.84 -1.72
N LYS A 76 -26.78 -18.55 -2.28
CA LYS A 76 -28.02 -17.94 -2.79
C LYS A 76 -28.79 -17.22 -1.68
N GLU A 77 -28.95 -17.85 -0.54
CA GLU A 77 -29.65 -17.29 0.63
C GLU A 77 -28.89 -16.09 1.21
N GLN A 78 -27.54 -16.10 1.21
CA GLN A 78 -26.73 -14.94 1.56
C GLN A 78 -26.98 -13.75 0.63
N ILE A 79 -26.98 -13.98 -0.69
CA ILE A 79 -27.23 -12.95 -1.71
C ILE A 79 -28.64 -12.39 -1.55
N GLU A 80 -29.65 -13.24 -1.47
CA GLU A 80 -31.03 -12.82 -1.36
C GLU A 80 -31.29 -11.93 -0.15
N VAL A 81 -30.91 -12.36 1.05
CA VAL A 81 -31.13 -11.58 2.27
C VAL A 81 -30.35 -10.28 2.32
N CYS A 82 -29.14 -10.27 1.75
CA CYS A 82 -28.35 -9.05 1.63
C CYS A 82 -29.01 -8.06 0.68
N HIS A 83 -29.47 -8.48 -0.50
CA HIS A 83 -30.20 -7.64 -1.44
C HIS A 83 -31.50 -7.11 -0.86
N GLU A 84 -32.27 -7.91 -0.13
CA GLU A 84 -33.48 -7.47 0.61
C GLU A 84 -33.18 -6.32 1.58
N LYS A 85 -31.97 -6.25 2.12
CA LYS A 85 -31.49 -5.21 3.05
C LYS A 85 -30.66 -4.10 2.39
N GLY A 86 -30.53 -4.12 1.05
CA GLY A 86 -29.73 -3.15 0.29
C GLY A 86 -28.22 -3.29 0.48
N ILE A 87 -27.77 -4.47 0.87
CA ILE A 87 -26.34 -4.83 1.01
C ILE A 87 -25.87 -5.49 -0.26
N ARG A 88 -24.77 -4.99 -0.87
CA ARG A 88 -24.15 -5.58 -2.05
C ARG A 88 -23.40 -6.87 -1.71
N VAL A 89 -23.36 -7.81 -2.68
CA VAL A 89 -22.68 -9.09 -2.50
C VAL A 89 -21.74 -9.38 -3.68
N PRO A 90 -20.50 -8.86 -3.68
CA PRO A 90 -19.46 -9.39 -4.56
C PRO A 90 -19.21 -10.87 -4.26
N ILE A 91 -19.03 -11.66 -5.33
CA ILE A 91 -18.83 -13.11 -5.21
C ILE A 91 -17.33 -13.42 -5.32
N TYR A 92 -16.79 -14.11 -4.31
CA TYR A 92 -15.40 -14.51 -4.24
C TYR A 92 -15.12 -15.81 -5.00
N LEU A 93 -14.00 -15.85 -5.72
CA LEU A 93 -13.41 -17.08 -6.27
C LEU A 93 -11.87 -16.96 -6.34
N PRO A 94 -11.11 -18.00 -5.96
CA PRO A 94 -9.66 -18.00 -6.10
C PRO A 94 -9.24 -18.46 -7.50
N VAL A 95 -8.03 -18.05 -7.94
CA VAL A 95 -7.43 -18.47 -9.21
C VAL A 95 -6.33 -19.51 -8.99
N GLU A 96 -5.17 -19.07 -8.50
CA GLU A 96 -4.00 -19.95 -8.45
C GLU A 96 -4.09 -21.04 -7.37
N TRP A 97 -4.83 -20.83 -6.30
CA TRP A 97 -5.01 -21.83 -5.25
C TRP A 97 -6.30 -22.61 -5.46
N ASP A 98 -6.17 -23.83 -5.97
CA ASP A 98 -7.23 -24.79 -6.19
C ASP A 98 -6.66 -26.21 -6.00
N GLU A 99 -6.68 -26.67 -4.75
CA GLU A 99 -6.09 -27.96 -4.38
C GLU A 99 -6.80 -29.15 -5.04
N TYR A 100 -8.12 -29.05 -5.28
CA TYR A 100 -8.87 -30.07 -6.01
C TYR A 100 -8.33 -30.22 -7.44
N THR A 101 -8.19 -29.10 -8.16
CA THR A 101 -7.61 -29.09 -9.52
C THR A 101 -6.16 -29.57 -9.52
N ALA A 102 -5.37 -29.20 -8.53
CA ALA A 102 -3.97 -29.63 -8.45
C ALA A 102 -3.82 -31.14 -8.32
N LYS A 103 -4.76 -31.81 -7.65
CA LYS A 103 -4.79 -33.28 -7.53
C LYS A 103 -5.27 -33.98 -8.81
N GLU A 104 -6.30 -33.43 -9.46
CA GLU A 104 -6.85 -33.99 -10.70
C GLU A 104 -5.95 -33.73 -11.90
N HIS A 105 -5.26 -32.57 -11.93
CA HIS A 105 -4.44 -32.09 -13.04
C HIS A 105 -3.05 -31.63 -12.58
N PRO A 106 -2.20 -32.55 -12.08
CA PRO A 106 -0.86 -32.19 -11.61
C PRO A 106 0.01 -31.56 -12.72
N GLU A 107 -0.28 -31.81 -13.99
CA GLU A 107 0.39 -31.19 -15.14
C GLU A 107 0.05 -29.71 -15.36
N TRP A 108 -0.91 -29.14 -14.61
CA TRP A 108 -1.27 -27.73 -14.63
C TRP A 108 -0.63 -26.94 -13.49
N VAL A 109 0.01 -27.61 -12.55
CA VAL A 109 0.69 -26.96 -11.40
C VAL A 109 1.89 -26.15 -11.89
N ILE A 110 2.10 -25.02 -11.24
CA ILE A 110 3.31 -24.21 -11.44
C ILE A 110 4.53 -25.02 -10.94
N ILE A 111 5.49 -25.21 -11.83
CA ILE A 111 6.75 -25.89 -11.50
C ILE A 111 7.93 -24.96 -11.69
N ASP A 112 8.96 -25.17 -10.88
CA ASP A 112 10.24 -24.44 -10.93
C ASP A 112 11.14 -24.97 -12.08
N GLU A 113 12.34 -24.44 -12.17
CA GLU A 113 13.35 -24.81 -13.17
C GLU A 113 13.91 -26.24 -12.99
N ASN A 114 13.71 -26.86 -11.83
CA ASN A 114 14.08 -28.24 -11.55
C ASN A 114 12.94 -29.22 -11.84
N GLY A 115 11.79 -28.71 -12.29
CA GLY A 115 10.60 -29.51 -12.56
C GLY A 115 9.79 -29.87 -11.32
N ALA A 116 10.09 -29.29 -10.17
CA ALA A 116 9.34 -29.49 -8.92
C ALA A 116 8.22 -28.46 -8.76
N PRO A 117 7.07 -28.80 -8.15
CA PRO A 117 6.05 -27.82 -7.77
C PRO A 117 6.66 -26.72 -6.89
N VAL A 118 6.25 -25.47 -7.11
CA VAL A 118 6.69 -24.30 -6.34
C VAL A 118 5.98 -24.30 -4.99
N GLN A 119 6.41 -25.16 -4.09
CA GLN A 119 5.81 -25.35 -2.77
C GLN A 119 6.88 -25.56 -1.69
N LYS A 120 6.51 -25.32 -0.45
CA LYS A 120 7.33 -25.70 0.68
C LYS A 120 6.91 -27.08 1.18
N VAL A 121 7.77 -28.05 1.08
CA VAL A 121 7.54 -29.40 1.62
C VAL A 121 7.35 -29.32 3.14
N PHE A 122 6.39 -30.07 3.67
CA PHE A 122 6.02 -30.10 5.10
C PHE A 122 5.42 -28.80 5.68
N ASP A 123 5.02 -27.86 4.82
CA ASP A 123 4.22 -26.72 5.26
C ASP A 123 2.74 -27.13 5.38
N ALA A 124 2.04 -26.60 6.36
CA ALA A 124 0.60 -26.85 6.58
C ALA A 124 -0.29 -25.86 5.82
N GLY A 125 0.19 -25.33 4.69
CA GLY A 125 -0.52 -24.35 3.87
C GLY A 125 -0.90 -24.86 2.49
N PHE A 126 -1.44 -23.97 1.66
CA PHE A 126 -1.68 -24.21 0.24
C PHE A 126 -0.40 -24.00 -0.54
N TYR A 127 0.10 -25.07 -1.15
CA TYR A 127 1.39 -25.03 -1.84
C TYR A 127 1.31 -25.25 -3.33
N ASN A 128 0.28 -25.93 -3.79
CA ASN A 128 0.09 -26.24 -5.20
C ASN A 128 -0.62 -25.06 -5.87
N ALA A 129 0.14 -24.22 -6.55
CA ALA A 129 -0.43 -23.15 -7.36
C ALA A 129 -0.66 -23.63 -8.78
N ILE A 130 -1.84 -23.34 -9.33
CA ILE A 130 -2.22 -23.67 -10.71
C ILE A 130 -1.74 -22.58 -11.67
N CYS A 131 -1.17 -22.98 -12.78
CA CYS A 131 -0.72 -22.04 -13.81
C CYS A 131 -1.89 -21.63 -14.71
N VAL A 132 -2.19 -20.34 -14.75
CA VAL A 132 -3.25 -19.75 -15.59
C VAL A 132 -2.99 -19.90 -17.11
N ASN A 133 -1.78 -20.29 -17.51
CA ASN A 133 -1.44 -20.54 -18.91
C ASN A 133 -1.69 -22.00 -19.36
N THR A 134 -2.63 -22.67 -18.71
CA THR A 134 -3.03 -24.06 -18.97
C THR A 134 -4.52 -24.11 -19.28
N PRO A 135 -5.09 -25.26 -19.68
CA PRO A 135 -6.53 -25.40 -19.85
C PRO A 135 -7.39 -25.08 -18.61
N TYR A 136 -6.77 -24.89 -17.46
CA TYR A 136 -7.44 -24.39 -16.28
C TYR A 136 -8.13 -23.01 -16.50
N PHE A 137 -7.62 -22.20 -17.42
CA PHE A 137 -8.26 -20.95 -17.80
C PHE A 137 -9.67 -21.14 -18.36
N ASP A 138 -9.86 -22.18 -19.21
CA ASP A 138 -11.18 -22.50 -19.75
C ASP A 138 -12.14 -22.99 -18.67
N PHE A 139 -11.64 -23.77 -17.71
CA PHE A 139 -12.42 -24.17 -16.54
C PHE A 139 -12.89 -22.96 -15.72
N LEU A 140 -12.01 -21.98 -15.47
CA LEU A 140 -12.37 -20.74 -14.76
C LEU A 140 -13.44 -19.94 -15.50
N LYS A 141 -13.35 -19.83 -16.82
CA LYS A 141 -14.39 -19.17 -17.65
C LYS A 141 -15.75 -19.86 -17.49
N GLU A 142 -15.80 -21.18 -17.59
CA GLU A 142 -17.04 -21.93 -17.44
C GLU A 142 -17.63 -21.81 -16.03
N GLN A 143 -16.79 -21.73 -15.01
CA GLN A 143 -17.25 -21.53 -13.64
C GLN A 143 -17.79 -20.10 -13.43
N ILE A 144 -17.09 -19.09 -13.89
CA ILE A 144 -17.56 -17.69 -13.82
C ILE A 144 -18.87 -17.51 -14.57
N LYS A 145 -18.99 -18.14 -15.75
CA LYS A 145 -20.24 -18.13 -16.50
C LYS A 145 -21.40 -18.74 -15.69
N GLU A 146 -21.19 -19.91 -15.07
CA GLU A 146 -22.21 -20.52 -14.20
C GLU A 146 -22.60 -19.61 -13.04
N ILE A 147 -21.62 -18.95 -12.38
CA ILE A 147 -21.87 -18.01 -11.30
C ILE A 147 -22.73 -16.82 -11.76
N ILE A 148 -22.39 -16.23 -12.90
CA ILE A 148 -23.16 -15.09 -13.44
C ILE A 148 -24.58 -15.54 -13.83
N GLU A 149 -24.74 -16.69 -14.50
CA GLU A 149 -26.04 -17.21 -14.92
C GLU A 149 -26.95 -17.59 -13.72
N GLU A 150 -26.37 -18.18 -12.66
CA GLU A 150 -27.15 -18.66 -11.50
C GLU A 150 -27.51 -17.53 -10.51
N PHE A 151 -26.63 -16.51 -10.35
CA PHE A 151 -26.76 -15.49 -9.32
C PHE A 151 -27.03 -14.08 -9.85
N SER A 152 -27.41 -13.94 -11.13
CA SER A 152 -27.71 -12.62 -11.73
C SER A 152 -28.89 -11.94 -11.05
N PRO A 153 -28.81 -10.60 -10.80
CA PRO A 153 -27.67 -9.70 -11.10
C PRO A 153 -26.51 -9.88 -10.11
N VAL A 154 -25.27 -9.93 -10.62
CA VAL A 154 -24.05 -10.07 -9.81
C VAL A 154 -23.49 -8.68 -9.50
N ASP A 155 -23.34 -8.32 -8.22
CA ASP A 155 -22.78 -7.02 -7.84
C ASP A 155 -21.31 -6.85 -8.18
N GLY A 156 -20.56 -7.96 -8.18
CA GLY A 156 -19.14 -7.97 -8.52
C GLY A 156 -18.51 -9.34 -8.34
N LEU A 157 -17.29 -9.47 -8.86
CA LEU A 157 -16.44 -10.64 -8.70
C LEU A 157 -15.13 -10.23 -8.01
N PHE A 158 -14.87 -10.86 -6.88
CA PHE A 158 -13.59 -10.76 -6.16
C PHE A 158 -12.74 -11.97 -6.57
N ILE A 159 -11.80 -11.74 -7.48
CA ILE A 159 -10.96 -12.79 -8.11
C ILE A 159 -9.61 -12.79 -7.39
N ASP A 160 -9.35 -13.84 -6.63
CA ASP A 160 -8.26 -13.88 -5.66
C ASP A 160 -7.08 -14.75 -6.09
N ILE A 161 -5.92 -14.47 -5.49
CA ILE A 161 -4.65 -15.19 -5.65
C ILE A 161 -4.14 -15.17 -7.09
N LEU A 162 -3.58 -14.02 -7.46
CA LEU A 162 -2.93 -13.77 -8.75
C LEU A 162 -1.52 -13.25 -8.55
N ASN A 163 -0.56 -14.16 -8.43
CA ASN A 163 0.83 -13.82 -8.15
C ASN A 163 1.73 -14.03 -9.36
N ILE A 164 2.75 -13.18 -9.50
CA ILE A 164 3.76 -13.37 -10.51
C ILE A 164 4.73 -14.46 -10.06
N LYS A 165 4.63 -15.61 -10.71
CA LYS A 165 5.53 -16.76 -10.46
C LYS A 165 6.14 -17.20 -11.79
N ASP A 166 7.48 -17.30 -11.82
CA ASP A 166 8.16 -17.88 -12.96
C ASP A 166 7.83 -19.37 -13.04
N CYS A 167 7.19 -19.76 -14.13
CA CYS A 167 6.67 -21.11 -14.31
C CYS A 167 7.39 -21.82 -15.46
N CYS A 168 7.90 -23.01 -15.19
CA CYS A 168 8.57 -23.88 -16.14
C CYS A 168 7.67 -25.03 -16.64
N CYS A 169 6.34 -24.96 -16.45
CA CYS A 169 5.45 -25.99 -17.00
C CYS A 169 5.49 -26.06 -18.53
N LYS A 170 5.11 -27.19 -19.10
CA LYS A 170 5.18 -27.43 -20.54
C LYS A 170 4.48 -26.35 -21.39
N TYR A 171 3.38 -25.79 -20.89
CA TYR A 171 2.64 -24.73 -21.58
C TYR A 171 3.43 -23.41 -21.61
N CYS A 172 3.98 -22.98 -20.48
CA CYS A 172 4.81 -21.78 -20.40
C CYS A 172 6.08 -21.90 -21.24
N ILE A 173 6.82 -23.01 -21.10
CA ILE A 173 8.02 -23.24 -21.90
C ILE A 173 7.72 -23.27 -23.39
N SER A 174 6.64 -23.95 -23.83
CA SER A 174 6.24 -23.99 -25.24
C SER A 174 5.91 -22.60 -25.77
N GLU A 175 5.16 -21.79 -25.04
CA GLU A 175 4.81 -20.44 -25.47
C GLU A 175 6.03 -19.50 -25.49
N MET A 176 6.90 -19.52 -24.46
CA MET A 176 8.15 -18.74 -24.46
C MET A 176 9.02 -19.06 -25.68
N ARG A 177 9.20 -20.36 -25.99
CA ARG A 177 9.95 -20.79 -27.18
C ARG A 177 9.32 -20.29 -28.48
N SER A 178 8.00 -20.35 -28.60
CA SER A 178 7.28 -19.86 -29.81
C SER A 178 7.45 -18.35 -30.01
N LYS A 179 7.68 -17.60 -28.93
CA LYS A 179 7.91 -16.14 -28.93
C LYS A 179 9.40 -15.77 -28.98
N GLY A 180 10.32 -16.73 -29.03
CA GLY A 180 11.76 -16.49 -29.03
C GLY A 180 12.30 -16.00 -27.68
N ILE A 181 11.56 -16.24 -26.59
CA ILE A 181 11.97 -15.87 -25.22
C ILE A 181 12.88 -16.98 -24.67
N ASN A 182 14.00 -16.58 -24.07
CA ASN A 182 14.94 -17.53 -23.45
C ASN A 182 14.35 -18.05 -22.12
N ALA A 183 13.82 -19.26 -22.13
CA ALA A 183 13.24 -19.89 -20.96
C ALA A 183 14.29 -20.35 -19.90
N GLU A 184 15.61 -20.34 -20.21
CA GLU A 184 16.66 -20.63 -19.24
C GLU A 184 16.99 -19.41 -18.39
N ASP A 185 16.71 -18.20 -18.89
CA ASP A 185 16.90 -16.95 -18.16
C ASP A 185 15.70 -16.69 -17.23
N ARG A 186 15.95 -16.67 -15.92
CA ARG A 186 14.93 -16.41 -14.91
C ARG A 186 14.30 -15.01 -15.06
N ALA A 187 15.08 -14.00 -15.43
CA ALA A 187 14.53 -12.65 -15.61
C ALA A 187 13.54 -12.60 -16.78
N GLU A 188 13.81 -13.33 -17.86
CA GLU A 188 12.88 -13.46 -18.97
C GLU A 188 11.62 -14.26 -18.59
N ARG A 189 11.76 -15.31 -17.77
CA ARG A 189 10.59 -16.06 -17.23
C ARG A 189 9.69 -15.17 -16.37
N ILE A 190 10.26 -14.30 -15.52
CA ILE A 190 9.51 -13.37 -14.68
C ILE A 190 8.76 -12.34 -15.55
N LYS A 191 9.41 -11.77 -16.57
CA LYS A 191 8.72 -10.88 -17.53
C LYS A 191 7.58 -11.58 -18.24
N PHE A 192 7.79 -12.83 -18.65
CA PHE A 192 6.74 -13.65 -19.25
C PHE A 192 5.61 -13.95 -18.26
N ALA A 193 5.92 -14.19 -16.97
CA ALA A 193 4.92 -14.38 -15.93
C ALA A 193 4.04 -13.14 -15.76
N GLN A 194 4.61 -11.93 -15.77
CA GLN A 194 3.83 -10.68 -15.78
C GLN A 194 2.94 -10.60 -17.03
N PHE A 195 3.52 -10.80 -18.21
CA PHE A 195 2.78 -10.76 -19.46
C PHE A 195 1.58 -11.73 -19.48
N LYS A 196 1.74 -12.97 -19.01
CA LYS A 196 0.64 -13.94 -18.98
C LYS A 196 -0.46 -13.56 -17.98
N LEU A 197 -0.11 -12.94 -16.85
CA LEU A 197 -1.10 -12.46 -15.88
C LEU A 197 -1.87 -11.24 -16.39
N ASP A 198 -1.21 -10.30 -17.05
CA ASP A 198 -1.86 -9.16 -17.67
C ASP A 198 -2.83 -9.62 -18.78
N ARG A 199 -2.40 -10.59 -19.60
CA ARG A 199 -3.26 -11.23 -20.61
C ARG A 199 -4.44 -11.95 -19.97
N PHE A 200 -4.21 -12.73 -18.92
CA PHE A 200 -5.28 -13.42 -18.18
C PHE A 200 -6.35 -12.44 -17.68
N LYS A 201 -5.93 -11.34 -17.02
CA LYS A 201 -6.86 -10.33 -16.53
C LYS A 201 -7.66 -9.70 -17.67
N LYS A 202 -7.00 -9.37 -18.78
CA LYS A 202 -7.67 -8.79 -19.95
C LYS A 202 -8.71 -9.72 -20.55
N GLU A 203 -8.31 -10.94 -20.89
CA GLU A 203 -9.22 -11.93 -21.50
C GLU A 203 -10.36 -12.33 -20.56
N MET A 204 -10.10 -12.42 -19.24
CA MET A 204 -11.12 -12.73 -18.26
C MET A 204 -12.10 -11.56 -18.07
N THR A 205 -11.61 -10.32 -18.03
CA THR A 205 -12.47 -9.14 -17.97
C THR A 205 -13.34 -9.01 -19.21
N GLU A 206 -12.78 -9.20 -20.40
CA GLU A 206 -13.54 -9.22 -21.66
C GLU A 206 -14.63 -10.30 -21.61
N PHE A 207 -14.30 -11.50 -21.17
CA PHE A 207 -15.24 -12.61 -21.03
C PHE A 207 -16.37 -12.29 -20.04
N ILE A 208 -16.07 -11.75 -18.85
CA ILE A 208 -17.08 -11.36 -17.87
C ILE A 208 -18.04 -10.33 -18.47
N ARG A 209 -17.49 -9.33 -19.19
CA ARG A 209 -18.29 -8.26 -19.83
C ARG A 209 -19.23 -8.74 -20.92
N GLU A 210 -18.97 -9.89 -21.56
CA GLU A 210 -19.90 -10.52 -22.50
C GLU A 210 -21.19 -11.01 -21.82
N TYR A 211 -21.13 -11.41 -20.54
CA TYR A 211 -22.26 -11.93 -19.77
C TYR A 211 -22.89 -10.90 -18.83
N ASP A 212 -22.09 -10.02 -18.25
CA ASP A 212 -22.54 -8.94 -17.36
C ASP A 212 -21.67 -7.70 -17.52
N SER A 213 -22.18 -6.68 -18.22
CA SER A 213 -21.47 -5.42 -18.46
C SER A 213 -21.33 -4.55 -17.20
N ASP A 214 -22.18 -4.75 -16.20
CA ASP A 214 -22.27 -3.93 -14.99
C ASP A 214 -21.62 -4.55 -13.74
N CYS A 215 -21.14 -5.79 -13.88
CA CYS A 215 -20.44 -6.51 -12.80
C CYS A 215 -19.15 -5.79 -12.41
N ASP A 216 -18.95 -5.48 -11.13
CA ASP A 216 -17.67 -4.97 -10.65
C ASP A 216 -16.61 -6.08 -10.66
N ILE A 217 -15.36 -5.74 -11.01
CA ILE A 217 -14.26 -6.70 -11.15
C ILE A 217 -13.05 -6.22 -10.36
N PHE A 218 -12.59 -7.04 -9.44
CA PHE A 218 -11.36 -6.84 -8.72
C PHE A 218 -10.49 -8.10 -8.74
N TYR A 219 -9.20 -7.94 -9.02
CA TYR A 219 -8.19 -9.00 -8.97
C TYR A 219 -7.30 -8.77 -7.76
N ASN A 220 -7.44 -9.61 -6.73
CA ASN A 220 -6.71 -9.45 -5.48
C ASN A 220 -5.26 -9.91 -5.58
N VAL A 221 -4.39 -9.12 -4.97
CA VAL A 221 -2.94 -9.37 -4.86
C VAL A 221 -2.42 -8.79 -3.54
N ASP A 222 -1.27 -9.27 -3.09
CA ASP A 222 -0.64 -8.85 -1.84
C ASP A 222 -0.30 -7.35 -1.79
N HIS A 223 -0.04 -6.72 -2.95
CA HIS A 223 0.39 -5.33 -3.04
C HIS A 223 0.05 -4.74 -4.41
N ILE A 224 -0.60 -3.57 -4.42
CA ILE A 224 -0.87 -2.78 -5.63
C ILE A 224 0.31 -1.84 -5.86
N GLY A 225 1.13 -2.12 -6.85
CA GLY A 225 2.30 -1.35 -7.19
C GLY A 225 2.43 -1.06 -8.69
N THR A 226 3.58 -0.56 -9.13
CA THR A 226 3.84 -0.04 -10.49
C THR A 226 3.52 -1.03 -11.62
N LYS A 227 3.67 -2.32 -11.34
CA LYS A 227 3.32 -3.43 -12.26
C LYS A 227 1.86 -3.48 -12.67
N HIS A 228 0.95 -2.90 -11.87
CA HIS A 228 -0.49 -2.96 -12.13
C HIS A 228 -0.95 -1.88 -13.11
N ARG A 229 -0.17 -0.84 -13.34
CA ARG A 229 -0.53 0.27 -14.24
C ARG A 229 -0.90 -0.20 -15.65
N LYS A 230 -0.17 -1.20 -16.18
CA LYS A 230 -0.39 -1.70 -17.56
C LYS A 230 -1.70 -2.45 -17.76
N ALA A 231 -2.27 -2.98 -16.68
CA ALA A 231 -3.51 -3.73 -16.70
C ALA A 231 -4.64 -3.04 -15.93
N ILE A 232 -4.50 -1.75 -15.63
CA ILE A 232 -5.45 -1.04 -14.77
C ILE A 232 -6.87 -0.98 -15.35
N GLU A 233 -7.01 -0.97 -16.67
CA GLU A 233 -8.29 -0.99 -17.36
C GLU A 233 -9.10 -2.27 -17.13
N THR A 234 -8.47 -3.33 -16.62
CA THR A 234 -9.15 -4.59 -16.30
C THR A 234 -9.86 -4.57 -14.95
N PHE A 235 -9.57 -3.57 -14.13
CA PHE A 235 -10.18 -3.37 -12.81
C PHE A 235 -11.31 -2.34 -12.88
N THR A 236 -12.35 -2.51 -12.07
CA THR A 236 -13.36 -1.47 -11.86
C THR A 236 -13.02 -0.60 -10.65
N HIS A 237 -12.34 -1.15 -9.69
CA HIS A 237 -11.87 -0.51 -8.46
C HIS A 237 -10.65 -1.29 -7.93
N LEU A 238 -10.02 -0.77 -6.88
CA LEU A 238 -8.90 -1.44 -6.21
C LEU A 238 -9.25 -1.71 -4.75
N GLU A 239 -8.90 -2.89 -4.25
CA GLU A 239 -8.93 -3.18 -2.83
C GLU A 239 -7.51 -3.38 -2.31
N ILE A 240 -7.20 -2.76 -1.17
CA ILE A 240 -5.85 -2.76 -0.59
C ILE A 240 -5.85 -3.63 0.65
N GLU A 241 -5.54 -4.90 0.48
CA GLU A 241 -5.41 -5.84 1.59
C GLU A 241 -4.18 -5.49 2.44
N SER A 242 -4.40 -5.27 3.72
CA SER A 242 -3.33 -4.94 4.67
C SER A 242 -3.73 -5.28 6.10
N LEU A 243 -3.06 -6.26 6.70
CA LEU A 243 -3.26 -6.65 8.11
C LEU A 243 -2.06 -6.14 8.94
N PRO A 244 -2.16 -4.96 9.56
CA PRO A 244 -1.02 -4.35 10.26
C PRO A 244 -0.46 -5.18 11.41
N SER A 245 -1.31 -5.85 12.17
CA SER A 245 -0.91 -6.76 13.25
C SER A 245 -0.40 -8.11 12.77
N GLY A 246 -0.52 -8.41 11.46
CA GLY A 246 0.01 -9.59 10.81
C GLY A 246 1.42 -9.39 10.25
N LYS A 247 1.66 -9.89 9.04
CA LYS A 247 2.99 -9.86 8.40
C LYS A 247 3.38 -8.50 7.85
N TRP A 248 2.42 -7.61 7.54
CA TRP A 248 2.66 -6.42 6.73
C TRP A 248 3.01 -5.17 7.53
N GLY A 249 2.63 -5.11 8.82
CA GLY A 249 2.86 -3.93 9.66
C GLY A 249 2.06 -2.69 9.23
N TYR A 250 2.11 -1.64 10.05
CA TYR A 250 1.33 -0.41 9.85
C TYR A 250 1.82 0.47 8.69
N MET A 251 2.97 0.15 8.07
CA MET A 251 3.49 0.94 6.93
C MET A 251 3.08 0.41 5.56
N HIS A 252 2.58 -0.83 5.46
CA HIS A 252 2.16 -1.42 4.19
C HIS A 252 1.00 -0.62 3.55
N TYR A 253 -0.08 -0.37 4.30
CA TYR A 253 -1.24 0.37 3.80
C TYR A 253 -0.89 1.80 3.35
N PRO A 254 -0.21 2.64 4.15
CA PRO A 254 0.14 4.01 3.75
C PRO A 254 0.96 4.11 2.47
N VAL A 255 1.85 3.18 2.22
CA VAL A 255 2.65 3.13 0.97
C VAL A 255 1.76 2.73 -0.19
N THR A 256 1.05 1.61 -0.06
CA THR A 256 0.26 1.03 -1.15
C THR A 256 -0.87 1.95 -1.59
N ILE A 257 -1.63 2.53 -0.66
CA ILE A 257 -2.77 3.40 -1.00
C ILE A 257 -2.35 4.68 -1.73
N ARG A 258 -1.21 5.28 -1.35
CA ARG A 258 -0.73 6.51 -2.01
C ARG A 258 -0.34 6.29 -3.45
N TYR A 259 0.15 5.11 -3.80
CA TYR A 259 0.39 4.75 -5.19
C TYR A 259 -0.91 4.32 -5.90
N ALA A 260 -1.74 3.48 -5.26
CA ALA A 260 -2.98 2.99 -5.86
C ALA A 260 -3.92 4.13 -6.29
N LYS A 261 -4.01 5.22 -5.51
CA LYS A 261 -4.79 6.42 -5.86
C LYS A 261 -4.31 7.11 -7.14
N GLU A 262 -3.01 7.04 -7.45
CA GLU A 262 -2.43 7.59 -8.69
C GLU A 262 -2.81 6.78 -9.95
N LEU A 263 -3.34 5.58 -9.78
CA LEU A 263 -3.87 4.77 -10.89
C LEU A 263 -5.28 5.22 -11.34
N GLY A 264 -5.92 6.15 -10.62
CA GLY A 264 -7.15 6.83 -11.04
C GLY A 264 -8.45 6.06 -10.76
N LEU A 265 -8.41 4.95 -10.05
CA LEU A 265 -9.57 4.19 -9.63
C LEU A 265 -9.95 4.49 -8.18
N GLU A 266 -11.23 4.29 -7.85
CA GLU A 266 -11.67 4.30 -6.46
C GLU A 266 -11.04 3.12 -5.71
N CYS A 267 -10.79 3.31 -4.40
CA CYS A 267 -10.11 2.33 -3.57
C CYS A 267 -10.94 1.97 -2.34
N ILE A 268 -10.83 0.72 -1.92
CA ILE A 268 -11.28 0.21 -0.63
C ILE A 268 -10.03 -0.28 0.10
N GLY A 269 -9.80 0.19 1.33
CA GLY A 269 -8.80 -0.41 2.20
C GLY A 269 -9.40 -1.64 2.88
N MET A 270 -8.60 -2.69 3.02
CA MET A 270 -9.03 -3.92 3.68
C MET A 270 -8.12 -4.25 4.86
N THR A 271 -8.72 -4.43 6.02
CA THR A 271 -8.08 -4.98 7.22
C THR A 271 -8.83 -6.20 7.69
N GLY A 272 -8.49 -6.75 8.84
CA GLY A 272 -9.22 -7.88 9.43
C GLY A 272 -9.51 -7.67 10.91
N LYS A 273 -10.55 -8.31 11.41
CA LYS A 273 -10.86 -8.38 12.84
C LYS A 273 -9.83 -9.23 13.62
N PHE A 274 -8.96 -9.94 12.89
CA PHE A 274 -8.00 -10.90 13.42
C PHE A 274 -6.89 -10.23 14.22
N HIS A 275 -6.43 -10.92 15.25
CA HIS A 275 -5.32 -10.44 16.09
C HIS A 275 -3.96 -10.58 15.37
N THR A 276 -3.72 -11.67 14.66
CA THR A 276 -2.42 -11.94 14.03
C THR A 276 -2.48 -11.92 12.49
N ALA A 277 -3.20 -12.84 11.86
CA ALA A 277 -3.21 -13.01 10.40
C ALA A 277 -4.58 -13.50 9.92
N TRP A 278 -4.78 -13.59 8.62
CA TRP A 278 -5.96 -14.21 8.04
C TRP A 278 -6.19 -15.62 8.58
N GLY A 279 -7.44 -15.92 8.91
CA GLY A 279 -7.80 -17.24 9.43
C GLY A 279 -7.43 -17.50 10.89
N ASP A 280 -7.05 -16.47 11.65
CA ASP A 280 -6.85 -16.56 13.10
C ASP A 280 -8.22 -16.67 13.80
N PHE A 281 -8.79 -17.89 13.76
CA PHE A 281 -10.11 -18.19 14.33
C PHE A 281 -10.19 -17.82 15.80
N HIS A 282 -11.33 -17.29 16.23
CA HIS A 282 -11.64 -16.90 17.61
C HIS A 282 -10.75 -15.80 18.19
N SER A 283 -9.86 -15.19 17.39
CA SER A 283 -9.14 -13.99 17.78
C SER A 283 -9.92 -12.73 17.44
N ILE A 284 -9.63 -11.65 18.16
CA ILE A 284 -10.27 -10.34 17.95
C ILE A 284 -9.25 -9.23 18.19
N LYS A 285 -9.32 -8.22 17.35
CA LYS A 285 -8.50 -7.01 17.43
C LYS A 285 -9.09 -6.01 18.45
N ASN A 286 -8.25 -5.16 19.03
CA ASN A 286 -8.71 -4.07 19.87
C ASN A 286 -9.55 -3.08 19.05
N LYS A 287 -10.56 -2.48 19.66
CA LYS A 287 -11.43 -1.50 19.00
C LYS A 287 -10.65 -0.31 18.46
N GLU A 288 -9.71 0.21 19.25
CA GLU A 288 -8.87 1.36 18.89
C GLU A 288 -8.00 1.07 17.66
N ALA A 289 -7.50 -0.15 17.53
CA ALA A 289 -6.75 -0.58 16.36
C ALA A 289 -7.63 -0.64 15.11
N LEU A 290 -8.83 -1.22 15.23
CA LEU A 290 -9.77 -1.32 14.13
C LEU A 290 -10.32 0.06 13.71
N GLU A 291 -10.59 0.95 14.69
CA GLU A 291 -10.94 2.36 14.43
C GLU A 291 -9.83 3.06 13.65
N PHE A 292 -8.57 2.97 14.11
CA PHE A 292 -7.44 3.59 13.43
C PHE A 292 -7.33 3.13 11.97
N GLU A 293 -7.40 1.83 11.75
CA GLU A 293 -7.25 1.24 10.42
C GLU A 293 -8.36 1.74 9.48
N CYS A 294 -9.63 1.69 9.90
CA CYS A 294 -10.74 2.21 9.10
C CYS A 294 -10.67 3.73 8.91
N PHE A 295 -10.35 4.49 9.95
CA PHE A 295 -10.28 5.94 9.81
C PHE A 295 -9.08 6.43 9.01
N ASN A 296 -7.98 5.67 8.99
CA ASN A 296 -6.87 5.94 8.09
C ASN A 296 -7.26 5.66 6.62
N MET A 297 -8.12 4.66 6.36
CA MET A 297 -8.71 4.45 5.04
C MET A 297 -9.55 5.66 4.61
N LEU A 298 -10.43 6.15 5.47
CA LEU A 298 -11.22 7.37 5.21
C LEU A 298 -10.33 8.58 4.95
N ALA A 299 -9.29 8.78 5.77
CA ALA A 299 -8.36 9.91 5.64
C ALA A 299 -7.53 9.88 4.36
N THR A 300 -7.41 8.72 3.72
CA THR A 300 -6.74 8.53 2.42
C THR A 300 -7.73 8.31 1.27
N ASN A 301 -8.98 8.72 1.44
CA ASN A 301 -10.04 8.69 0.43
C ASN A 301 -10.36 7.27 -0.07
N ALA A 302 -10.41 6.31 0.83
CA ALA A 302 -10.80 4.94 0.54
C ALA A 302 -12.03 4.52 1.36
N GLY A 303 -12.84 3.63 0.81
CA GLY A 303 -13.82 2.87 1.57
C GLY A 303 -13.12 1.90 2.54
N CYS A 304 -13.89 1.31 3.46
CA CYS A 304 -13.39 0.38 4.46
C CYS A 304 -13.90 -1.04 4.18
N SER A 305 -13.02 -2.03 4.27
CA SER A 305 -13.37 -3.45 4.30
C SER A 305 -12.74 -4.10 5.54
N ILE A 306 -13.54 -4.85 6.28
CA ILE A 306 -13.08 -5.61 7.44
C ILE A 306 -13.21 -7.11 7.13
N GLY A 307 -12.09 -7.82 7.17
CA GLY A 307 -12.08 -9.26 7.04
C GLY A 307 -12.61 -9.95 8.30
N ASP A 308 -13.54 -10.85 8.09
CA ASP A 308 -14.01 -11.82 9.07
C ASP A 308 -14.04 -13.20 8.42
N GLN A 309 -14.31 -14.22 9.18
CA GLN A 309 -14.47 -15.58 8.68
C GLN A 309 -15.80 -16.19 9.16
N LEU A 310 -16.51 -16.80 8.23
CA LEU A 310 -17.70 -17.56 8.56
C LEU A 310 -17.31 -18.86 9.27
N HIS A 311 -17.93 -19.14 10.40
CA HIS A 311 -17.73 -20.45 11.04
C HIS A 311 -18.18 -21.57 10.08
N PRO A 312 -17.47 -22.70 9.98
CA PRO A 312 -17.83 -23.79 9.07
C PRO A 312 -19.29 -24.22 9.14
N ARG A 313 -19.91 -24.18 10.32
CA ARG A 313 -21.32 -24.49 10.50
C ARG A 313 -22.31 -23.40 9.99
N GLY A 314 -21.80 -22.22 9.53
CA GLY A 314 -22.57 -21.19 8.85
C GLY A 314 -23.02 -20.01 9.74
N ARG A 315 -22.57 -19.89 10.98
CA ARG A 315 -22.93 -18.77 11.86
C ARG A 315 -21.89 -17.66 11.88
N LEU A 316 -22.36 -16.41 11.88
CA LEU A 316 -21.57 -15.25 12.22
C LEU A 316 -21.34 -15.13 13.72
N CYS A 317 -20.19 -14.64 14.14
CA CYS A 317 -19.90 -14.36 15.54
C CYS A 317 -20.53 -13.01 15.95
N LYS A 318 -21.64 -13.02 16.68
CA LYS A 318 -22.38 -11.80 17.09
C LYS A 318 -21.47 -10.76 17.77
N ASN A 319 -20.57 -11.20 18.64
CA ASN A 319 -19.66 -10.29 19.37
C ASN A 319 -18.63 -9.63 18.43
N SER A 320 -18.16 -10.34 17.39
CA SER A 320 -17.32 -9.73 16.34
C SER A 320 -18.09 -8.64 15.59
N TYR A 321 -19.36 -8.88 15.29
CA TYR A 321 -20.21 -7.90 14.61
C TYR A 321 -20.70 -6.76 15.52
N GLU A 322 -20.66 -6.91 16.84
CA GLU A 322 -20.81 -5.78 17.77
C GLU A 322 -19.61 -4.84 17.68
N LEU A 323 -18.38 -5.38 17.69
CA LEU A 323 -17.17 -4.58 17.50
C LEU A 323 -17.14 -3.89 16.13
N ILE A 324 -17.37 -4.64 15.05
CA ILE A 324 -17.42 -4.11 13.69
C ILE A 324 -18.48 -3.02 13.57
N GLY A 325 -19.68 -3.26 14.12
CA GLY A 325 -20.78 -2.31 14.12
C GLY A 325 -20.46 -1.03 14.90
N ASP A 326 -19.71 -1.10 15.99
CA ASP A 326 -19.24 0.09 16.71
C ASP A 326 -18.37 0.98 15.81
N VAL A 327 -17.44 0.36 15.07
CA VAL A 327 -16.57 1.10 14.15
C VAL A 327 -17.33 1.61 12.93
N TYR A 328 -18.17 0.78 12.32
CA TYR A 328 -18.92 1.14 11.11
C TYR A 328 -19.99 2.20 11.33
N ARG A 329 -20.59 2.29 12.52
CA ARG A 329 -21.45 3.43 12.88
C ARG A 329 -20.70 4.76 12.87
N GLU A 330 -19.43 4.77 13.28
CA GLU A 330 -18.59 5.97 13.22
C GLU A 330 -18.11 6.25 11.77
N VAL A 331 -17.82 5.22 10.98
CA VAL A 331 -17.52 5.36 9.55
C VAL A 331 -18.71 5.99 8.82
N GLU A 332 -19.93 5.47 9.03
CA GLU A 332 -21.16 5.98 8.43
C GLU A 332 -21.37 7.48 8.67
N LYS A 333 -21.11 7.94 9.90
CA LYS A 333 -21.20 9.37 10.23
C LYS A 333 -20.18 10.24 9.49
N LYS A 334 -19.04 9.68 9.12
CA LYS A 334 -17.90 10.38 8.49
C LYS A 334 -17.92 10.34 6.97
N GLU A 335 -18.60 9.37 6.37
CA GLU A 335 -18.70 9.18 4.92
C GLU A 335 -19.00 10.46 4.11
N PRO A 336 -19.93 11.36 4.53
CA PRO A 336 -20.26 12.56 3.76
C PRO A 336 -19.07 13.50 3.51
N TRP A 337 -18.02 13.42 4.33
CA TRP A 337 -16.79 14.20 4.17
C TRP A 337 -15.63 13.44 3.50
N CYS A 338 -15.86 12.18 3.11
CA CYS A 338 -14.85 11.32 2.52
C CYS A 338 -15.18 10.94 1.07
N ILE A 339 -16.46 10.75 0.76
CA ILE A 339 -16.91 10.33 -0.58
C ILE A 339 -16.56 11.40 -1.62
N GLY A 340 -15.86 10.98 -2.71
CA GLY A 340 -15.49 11.87 -3.80
C GLY A 340 -14.41 12.90 -3.44
N ALA A 341 -13.74 12.75 -2.30
CA ALA A 341 -12.61 13.59 -1.93
C ALA A 341 -11.33 13.20 -2.69
N GLU A 342 -10.49 14.20 -2.96
CA GLU A 342 -9.18 14.04 -3.60
C GLU A 342 -8.09 14.54 -2.65
N ALA A 343 -6.95 13.84 -2.59
CA ALA A 343 -5.83 14.28 -1.77
C ALA A 343 -5.22 15.59 -2.30
N VAL A 344 -4.92 16.52 -1.39
CA VAL A 344 -4.19 17.76 -1.71
C VAL A 344 -2.72 17.55 -1.41
N THR A 345 -1.90 17.36 -2.43
CA THR A 345 -0.48 17.05 -2.30
C THR A 345 0.38 17.93 -3.17
N ASP A 346 1.54 18.36 -2.70
CA ASP A 346 2.52 19.14 -3.47
C ASP A 346 3.90 18.46 -3.54
N ILE A 347 4.03 17.30 -2.89
CA ILE A 347 5.22 16.45 -2.92
C ILE A 347 4.87 15.11 -3.56
N ALA A 348 5.77 14.58 -4.38
CA ALA A 348 5.70 13.22 -4.87
C ALA A 348 6.94 12.42 -4.46
N VAL A 349 6.77 11.13 -4.18
CA VAL A 349 7.86 10.17 -3.95
C VAL A 349 7.83 9.16 -5.09
N MET A 350 8.94 8.95 -5.78
CA MET A 350 9.02 7.96 -6.85
C MET A 350 9.08 6.54 -6.26
N ALA A 351 8.30 5.63 -6.84
CA ALA A 351 8.26 4.22 -6.44
C ALA A 351 9.52 3.50 -6.92
N THR A 352 10.34 3.06 -5.99
CA THR A 352 11.62 2.36 -6.27
C THR A 352 11.42 0.94 -6.78
N GLU A 353 10.28 0.33 -6.53
CA GLU A 353 9.92 -1.01 -7.02
C GLU A 353 9.91 -1.13 -8.55
N GLU A 354 9.78 -0.01 -9.27
CA GLU A 354 9.86 0.03 -10.74
C GLU A 354 11.26 -0.36 -11.25
N TYR A 355 12.29 -0.15 -10.42
CA TYR A 355 13.71 -0.29 -10.79
C TYR A 355 14.41 -1.50 -10.18
N LEU A 356 13.74 -2.22 -9.30
CA LEU A 356 14.32 -3.34 -8.55
C LEU A 356 13.78 -4.70 -9.03
N PRO A 357 14.57 -5.77 -8.84
CA PRO A 357 14.10 -7.12 -9.15
C PRO A 357 12.83 -7.49 -8.38
N TYR A 358 11.94 -8.14 -9.07
CA TYR A 358 10.56 -8.41 -8.74
C TYR A 358 10.27 -9.27 -7.49
N ASP A 359 11.29 -9.92 -6.91
CA ASP A 359 11.09 -11.11 -6.09
C ASP A 359 11.43 -10.95 -4.60
N LYS A 360 11.63 -9.72 -4.08
CA LYS A 360 12.27 -9.62 -2.76
C LYS A 360 11.45 -9.05 -1.62
N LYS A 361 10.52 -8.13 -1.85
CA LYS A 361 9.67 -7.55 -0.80
C LYS A 361 8.37 -7.01 -1.38
N LEU A 362 7.30 -7.05 -0.60
CA LEU A 362 6.03 -6.42 -0.95
C LEU A 362 6.20 -4.90 -1.09
N VAL A 363 6.96 -4.29 -0.19
CA VAL A 363 7.24 -2.85 -0.17
C VAL A 363 8.72 -2.60 0.11
N MET A 364 9.36 -1.71 -0.64
CA MET A 364 10.79 -1.42 -0.55
C MET A 364 11.13 -0.58 0.69
N ASP A 365 12.27 -0.85 1.32
CA ASP A 365 12.70 -0.18 2.57
C ASP A 365 12.86 1.33 2.41
N ASP A 366 13.42 1.79 1.30
CA ASP A 366 13.58 3.20 0.99
C ASP A 366 12.23 3.91 0.82
N LEU A 367 11.25 3.26 0.21
CA LEU A 367 9.91 3.79 0.04
C LEU A 367 9.14 3.82 1.38
N VAL A 368 9.32 2.79 2.24
CA VAL A 368 8.78 2.78 3.60
C VAL A 368 9.40 3.89 4.43
N GLY A 369 10.73 4.02 4.39
CA GLY A 369 11.44 5.07 5.14
C GLY A 369 11.04 6.49 4.71
N ALA A 370 10.93 6.73 3.40
CA ALA A 370 10.45 8.00 2.86
C ALA A 370 9.00 8.29 3.30
N THR A 371 8.10 7.31 3.17
CA THR A 371 6.70 7.45 3.59
C THR A 371 6.56 7.75 5.06
N ARG A 372 7.25 6.99 5.93
CA ARG A 372 7.25 7.20 7.38
C ARG A 372 7.77 8.59 7.73
N MET A 373 8.91 8.98 7.15
CA MET A 373 9.53 10.28 7.40
C MET A 373 8.60 11.43 7.04
N LEU A 374 7.97 11.40 5.86
CA LEU A 374 7.05 12.43 5.40
C LEU A 374 5.76 12.48 6.21
N GLN A 375 5.21 11.33 6.62
CA GLN A 375 4.05 11.28 7.53
C GLN A 375 4.37 11.92 8.88
N GLU A 376 5.51 11.59 9.49
CA GLU A 376 5.95 12.14 10.75
C GLU A 376 6.25 13.65 10.69
N LEU A 377 6.57 14.17 9.51
CA LEU A 377 6.76 15.59 9.22
C LEU A 377 5.45 16.31 8.83
N GLY A 378 4.32 15.61 8.78
CA GLY A 378 3.03 16.17 8.39
C GLY A 378 2.96 16.62 6.92
N GLN A 379 3.86 16.12 6.06
CA GLN A 379 3.90 16.47 4.65
C GLN A 379 2.72 15.86 3.89
N GLN A 380 2.23 16.57 2.88
CA GLN A 380 1.16 16.12 2.01
C GLN A 380 1.77 15.60 0.70
N PHE A 381 1.72 14.29 0.46
CA PHE A 381 2.45 13.65 -0.63
C PHE A 381 1.72 12.47 -1.25
N SER A 382 2.02 12.22 -2.53
CA SER A 382 1.64 11.03 -3.31
C SER A 382 2.87 10.15 -3.57
N ILE A 383 2.64 8.88 -3.92
CA ILE A 383 3.66 7.99 -4.46
C ILE A 383 3.36 7.82 -5.95
N ILE A 384 4.37 8.01 -6.80
CA ILE A 384 4.23 8.05 -8.25
C ILE A 384 5.22 7.11 -8.93
N ASP A 385 4.99 6.80 -10.19
CA ASP A 385 5.95 6.10 -11.07
C ASP A 385 6.48 7.00 -12.19
N SER A 386 7.35 6.46 -13.05
CA SER A 386 7.93 7.17 -14.17
C SER A 386 6.89 7.67 -15.20
N LEU A 387 5.71 7.06 -15.26
CA LEU A 387 4.63 7.42 -16.21
C LEU A 387 3.67 8.47 -15.65
N SER A 388 3.68 8.76 -14.35
CA SER A 388 2.81 9.74 -13.71
C SER A 388 3.10 11.17 -14.17
N ASP A 389 2.13 12.09 -14.05
CA ASP A 389 2.29 13.50 -14.41
C ASP A 389 3.05 14.27 -13.31
N PHE A 390 4.31 14.63 -13.57
CA PHE A 390 5.18 15.35 -12.64
C PHE A 390 4.78 16.82 -12.42
N SER A 391 4.05 17.43 -13.36
CA SER A 391 3.68 18.85 -13.31
C SER A 391 2.74 19.21 -12.16
N LYS A 392 2.10 18.21 -11.55
CA LYS A 392 1.21 18.37 -10.40
C LYS A 392 1.95 18.71 -9.09
N TYR A 393 3.24 18.47 -9.02
CA TYR A 393 4.02 18.53 -7.79
C TYR A 393 5.07 19.62 -7.83
N LYS A 394 5.35 20.26 -6.70
CA LYS A 394 6.43 21.23 -6.54
C LYS A 394 7.78 20.53 -6.31
N LEU A 395 7.73 19.37 -5.64
CA LEU A 395 8.92 18.60 -5.27
C LEU A 395 8.72 17.13 -5.60
N ILE A 396 9.72 16.52 -6.24
CA ILE A 396 9.81 15.08 -6.43
C ILE A 396 10.98 14.55 -5.59
N ILE A 397 10.70 13.55 -4.76
CA ILE A 397 11.71 12.82 -3.99
C ILE A 397 12.01 11.53 -4.73
N MET A 398 13.28 11.28 -5.01
CA MET A 398 13.83 10.09 -5.63
C MET A 398 14.60 9.27 -4.57
N PRO A 399 13.93 8.35 -3.85
CA PRO A 399 14.57 7.67 -2.72
C PRO A 399 15.54 6.59 -3.21
N ASP A 400 16.74 6.64 -2.73
CA ASP A 400 17.88 5.73 -2.75
C ASP A 400 18.20 4.98 -4.06
N ASN A 401 17.23 4.48 -4.84
CA ASN A 401 17.48 3.51 -5.92
C ASN A 401 16.75 3.80 -7.24
N ILE A 402 16.48 5.05 -7.58
CA ILE A 402 15.82 5.42 -8.83
C ILE A 402 16.84 5.46 -9.98
N VAL A 403 16.76 4.46 -10.87
CA VAL A 403 17.59 4.39 -12.07
C VAL A 403 17.05 5.32 -13.15
N VAL A 404 17.89 6.17 -13.74
CA VAL A 404 17.50 7.14 -14.76
C VAL A 404 17.96 6.68 -16.14
N ASN A 405 16.99 6.40 -17.01
CA ASN A 405 17.19 6.20 -18.43
C ASN A 405 16.97 7.50 -19.20
N SER A 406 17.19 7.50 -20.53
CA SER A 406 17.05 8.70 -21.37
C SER A 406 15.63 9.31 -21.34
N GLU A 407 14.58 8.49 -21.27
CA GLU A 407 13.18 8.94 -21.24
C GLU A 407 12.85 9.63 -19.91
N LEU A 408 13.22 9.01 -18.79
CA LEU A 408 13.04 9.60 -17.47
C LEU A 408 13.89 10.87 -17.29
N LYS A 409 15.13 10.87 -17.82
CA LYS A 409 15.99 12.06 -17.86
C LYS A 409 15.30 13.23 -18.53
N GLU A 410 14.82 13.05 -19.76
CA GLU A 410 14.13 14.12 -20.49
C GLU A 410 12.93 14.65 -19.72
N LYS A 411 12.16 13.75 -19.11
CA LYS A 411 10.99 14.12 -18.30
C LYS A 411 11.36 14.94 -17.07
N ILE A 412 12.41 14.53 -16.33
CA ILE A 412 12.92 15.25 -15.16
C ILE A 412 13.52 16.60 -15.55
N ASP A 413 14.32 16.66 -16.61
CA ASP A 413 14.92 17.90 -17.09
C ASP A 413 13.83 18.92 -17.50
N ASN A 414 12.76 18.48 -18.17
CA ASN A 414 11.61 19.30 -18.48
C ASN A 414 10.86 19.76 -17.22
N TYR A 415 10.68 18.89 -16.24
CA TYR A 415 10.05 19.24 -14.96
C TYR A 415 10.84 20.31 -14.22
N ILE A 416 12.17 20.19 -14.11
CA ILE A 416 13.04 21.19 -13.49
C ILE A 416 13.03 22.51 -14.25
N LYS A 417 13.09 22.46 -15.59
CA LYS A 417 13.01 23.65 -16.44
C LYS A 417 11.72 24.46 -16.20
N ASN A 418 10.64 23.79 -15.83
CA ASN A 418 9.36 24.41 -15.48
C ASN A 418 9.23 24.79 -13.99
N GLY A 419 10.33 24.80 -13.25
CA GLY A 419 10.38 25.24 -11.84
C GLY A 419 10.24 24.15 -10.80
N GLY A 420 10.11 22.87 -11.21
CA GLY A 420 10.08 21.75 -10.32
C GLY A 420 11.39 21.54 -9.54
N LYS A 421 11.32 20.93 -8.38
CA LYS A 421 12.45 20.69 -7.47
C LYS A 421 12.63 19.22 -7.20
N ILE A 422 13.86 18.79 -6.87
CA ILE A 422 14.20 17.38 -6.62
C ILE A 422 14.98 17.22 -5.32
N ILE A 423 14.63 16.19 -4.57
CA ILE A 423 15.51 15.57 -3.57
C ILE A 423 15.87 14.17 -4.09
N ALA A 424 17.16 13.86 -4.18
CA ALA A 424 17.65 12.54 -4.56
C ALA A 424 18.63 12.02 -3.52
N SER A 425 18.71 10.71 -3.38
CA SER A 425 19.63 10.08 -2.44
C SER A 425 20.32 8.85 -3.02
N TYR A 426 21.52 8.58 -2.56
CA TYR A 426 22.34 7.41 -2.87
C TYR A 426 22.46 7.17 -4.38
N LYS A 427 21.92 6.05 -4.90
CA LYS A 427 21.99 5.67 -6.32
C LYS A 427 20.94 6.35 -7.21
N SER A 428 20.04 7.12 -6.62
CA SER A 428 19.01 7.82 -7.42
C SER A 428 19.65 8.84 -8.35
N GLY A 429 19.35 8.72 -9.62
CA GLY A 429 19.95 9.55 -10.67
C GLY A 429 21.06 8.88 -11.47
N LEU A 430 21.54 7.70 -11.03
CA LEU A 430 22.53 6.93 -11.79
C LEU A 430 21.89 6.23 -12.99
N ASP A 431 22.73 5.97 -14.01
CA ASP A 431 22.42 5.10 -15.12
C ASP A 431 22.24 3.63 -14.68
N LYS A 432 21.79 2.78 -15.57
CA LYS A 432 21.55 1.35 -15.30
C LYS A 432 22.81 0.59 -14.87
N GLU A 433 23.95 0.97 -15.41
CA GLU A 433 25.25 0.38 -15.10
C GLU A 433 25.85 0.94 -13.79
N SER A 434 25.20 1.94 -13.17
CA SER A 434 25.66 2.65 -11.96
C SER A 434 27.05 3.28 -12.11
N ASN A 435 27.35 3.82 -13.30
CA ASN A 435 28.65 4.40 -13.62
C ASN A 435 28.65 5.93 -13.61
N LYS A 436 27.50 6.56 -13.82
CA LYS A 436 27.38 8.04 -13.88
C LYS A 436 26.00 8.52 -13.51
N PHE A 437 25.94 9.71 -12.98
CA PHE A 437 24.66 10.42 -12.84
C PHE A 437 24.20 10.95 -14.21
N GLU A 438 22.95 10.67 -14.56
CA GLU A 438 22.31 11.16 -15.78
C GLU A 438 21.76 12.57 -15.62
N LEU A 439 21.48 13.00 -14.37
CA LEU A 439 20.89 14.30 -14.05
C LEU A 439 21.96 15.31 -13.64
N ASP A 440 22.34 16.20 -14.57
CA ASP A 440 23.29 17.29 -14.28
C ASP A 440 22.78 18.22 -13.19
N SER A 441 21.46 18.36 -13.06
CA SER A 441 20.78 19.19 -12.05
C SER A 441 21.06 18.78 -10.61
N LEU A 442 21.52 17.54 -10.35
CA LEU A 442 21.92 17.11 -9.01
C LEU A 442 23.23 17.76 -8.53
N GLY A 443 24.01 18.33 -9.45
CA GLY A 443 25.26 19.03 -9.12
C GLY A 443 26.39 18.12 -8.63
N VAL A 444 26.33 16.81 -8.92
CA VAL A 444 27.29 15.81 -8.48
C VAL A 444 27.80 14.95 -9.63
N ARG A 445 29.02 14.39 -9.43
CA ARG A 445 29.62 13.38 -10.28
C ARG A 445 29.97 12.15 -9.45
N PHE A 446 29.62 10.98 -9.93
CA PHE A 446 29.96 9.71 -9.30
C PHE A 446 31.47 9.43 -9.39
N VAL A 447 32.06 8.98 -8.31
CA VAL A 447 33.48 8.56 -8.25
C VAL A 447 33.57 7.06 -7.95
N SER A 448 32.98 6.62 -6.85
CA SER A 448 32.97 5.22 -6.41
C SER A 448 31.96 5.01 -5.30
N GLU A 449 31.80 3.79 -4.83
CA GLU A 449 31.22 3.60 -3.49
C GLU A 449 32.18 4.19 -2.43
N ALA A 450 31.61 4.64 -1.30
CA ALA A 450 32.41 5.12 -0.18
C ALA A 450 33.34 4.00 0.33
N GLU A 451 34.54 4.35 0.74
CA GLU A 451 35.53 3.39 1.23
C GLU A 451 35.15 2.83 2.60
N TYR A 452 34.57 3.67 3.44
CA TYR A 452 34.24 3.37 4.84
C TYR A 452 32.75 3.20 5.07
N SER A 453 32.39 2.36 6.06
CA SER A 453 31.02 2.17 6.55
C SER A 453 31.03 1.60 7.97
N PRO A 454 30.40 2.29 8.95
CA PRO A 454 29.82 3.63 8.84
C PRO A 454 30.84 4.73 8.64
N ASP A 455 30.40 5.86 8.13
CA ASP A 455 31.10 7.13 8.15
C ASP A 455 30.25 8.20 8.87
N PHE A 456 30.70 9.46 8.87
CA PHE A 456 30.09 10.51 9.69
C PHE A 456 29.87 11.75 8.84
N ILE A 457 28.72 12.43 9.01
CA ILE A 457 28.43 13.69 8.32
C ILE A 457 28.44 14.85 9.29
N VAL A 458 28.85 16.02 8.79
CA VAL A 458 28.82 17.29 9.52
C VAL A 458 27.92 18.25 8.77
N PRO A 459 26.61 18.34 9.12
CA PRO A 459 25.69 19.28 8.48
C PRO A 459 26.01 20.71 8.90
N GLU A 460 26.09 21.64 7.94
CA GLU A 460 26.43 23.04 8.16
C GLU A 460 25.34 23.97 7.60
N GLY A 461 25.15 25.14 8.20
CA GLY A 461 24.18 26.14 7.73
C GLY A 461 22.72 25.68 7.80
N GLU A 462 21.92 26.06 6.80
CA GLU A 462 20.48 25.81 6.78
C GLU A 462 20.11 24.34 6.79
N ILE A 463 20.91 23.47 6.13
CA ILE A 463 20.64 22.01 6.13
C ILE A 463 20.79 21.40 7.53
N GLY A 464 21.63 21.99 8.40
CA GLY A 464 21.86 21.58 9.77
C GLY A 464 20.96 22.26 10.81
N GLU A 465 19.99 23.09 10.41
CA GLU A 465 19.12 23.80 11.35
C GLU A 465 18.40 22.81 12.28
N GLY A 466 18.43 23.09 13.59
CA GLY A 466 17.82 22.23 14.63
C GLY A 466 18.66 21.01 15.04
N LEU A 467 19.84 20.81 14.45
CA LEU A 467 20.81 19.80 14.85
C LEU A 467 21.92 20.41 15.75
N TYR A 468 22.52 19.58 16.59
CA TYR A 468 23.72 19.99 17.32
C TYR A 468 24.91 20.06 16.35
N ASN A 469 25.85 20.98 16.60
CA ASN A 469 27.09 21.08 15.84
C ASN A 469 28.04 19.94 16.23
N MET A 470 27.85 18.77 15.60
CA MET A 470 28.63 17.55 15.83
C MET A 470 28.58 16.64 14.60
N GLU A 471 29.38 15.60 14.63
CA GLU A 471 29.34 14.53 13.63
C GLU A 471 28.16 13.60 13.88
N TYR A 472 27.46 13.20 12.82
CA TYR A 472 26.33 12.26 12.84
C TYR A 472 26.66 10.99 12.04
N THR A 473 26.44 9.85 12.67
CA THR A 473 26.73 8.54 12.04
C THR A 473 25.78 8.25 10.87
N MET A 474 26.35 7.87 9.74
CA MET A 474 25.64 7.29 8.63
C MET A 474 25.89 5.77 8.63
N TYR A 475 24.90 5.01 9.10
CA TYR A 475 25.03 3.58 9.35
C TYR A 475 25.18 2.73 8.09
N MET A 476 24.66 3.24 6.96
CA MET A 476 24.71 2.56 5.67
C MET A 476 25.73 3.21 4.77
N LYS A 477 26.40 2.38 3.97
CA LYS A 477 27.45 2.80 3.04
C LYS A 477 26.91 3.82 2.03
N GLY A 478 27.64 4.94 1.88
CA GLY A 478 27.33 6.00 0.92
C GLY A 478 28.01 5.83 -0.42
N LEU A 479 27.85 6.83 -1.30
CA LEU A 479 28.60 7.02 -2.54
C LEU A 479 29.60 8.14 -2.38
N LYS A 480 30.83 7.92 -2.78
CA LYS A 480 31.83 8.97 -2.94
C LYS A 480 31.49 9.77 -4.21
N VAL A 481 31.18 11.04 -4.03
CA VAL A 481 30.87 11.95 -5.13
C VAL A 481 31.78 13.17 -5.10
N GLU A 482 31.88 13.85 -6.23
CA GLU A 482 32.46 15.17 -6.34
C GLU A 482 31.37 16.15 -6.78
N ASN A 483 31.36 17.37 -6.24
CA ASN A 483 30.44 18.39 -6.71
C ASN A 483 30.91 18.95 -8.08
N THR A 484 29.94 19.26 -8.94
CA THR A 484 30.17 19.97 -10.19
C THR A 484 30.20 21.49 -9.94
N LEU A 485 30.37 22.28 -11.02
CA LEU A 485 30.38 23.75 -10.91
C LEU A 485 29.10 24.36 -10.35
N ILE A 486 27.95 23.70 -10.54
CA ILE A 486 26.66 24.15 -10.02
C ILE A 486 26.31 23.59 -8.65
N GLY A 487 27.03 22.55 -8.21
CA GLY A 487 26.80 21.86 -6.93
C GLY A 487 27.54 22.54 -5.79
N GLN A 488 26.81 22.94 -4.77
CA GLN A 488 27.38 23.52 -3.53
C GLN A 488 27.32 22.46 -2.40
N PRO A 489 28.46 22.05 -1.84
CA PRO A 489 28.47 21.17 -0.67
C PRO A 489 27.79 21.83 0.53
N LEU A 490 26.80 21.16 1.09
CA LEU A 490 26.07 21.55 2.32
C LEU A 490 26.53 20.74 3.53
N SER A 491 27.16 19.60 3.29
CA SER A 491 27.75 18.74 4.32
C SER A 491 28.86 17.89 3.70
N TYR A 492 29.83 17.52 4.52
CA TYR A 492 30.89 16.57 4.13
C TYR A 492 30.81 15.31 4.97
N ALA A 493 31.24 14.20 4.39
CA ALA A 493 31.51 12.99 5.12
C ALA A 493 32.92 13.05 5.74
N ASN A 494 33.08 12.56 6.96
CA ASN A 494 34.35 12.33 7.62
C ASN A 494 34.60 10.83 7.73
N ASN A 495 35.84 10.41 7.47
CA ASN A 495 36.24 9.01 7.56
C ASN A 495 36.39 8.55 9.02
N PRO A 496 36.05 7.29 9.34
CA PRO A 496 36.56 6.65 10.56
C PRO A 496 38.07 6.38 10.43
N TYR A 497 38.71 6.00 11.53
CA TYR A 497 40.13 5.60 11.49
C TYR A 497 40.38 4.35 10.62
N PHE A 498 39.43 3.40 10.60
CA PHE A 498 39.48 2.18 9.77
C PHE A 498 38.10 1.51 9.72
N ASN A 499 37.85 0.68 8.72
CA ASN A 499 36.71 -0.22 8.70
C ASN A 499 36.90 -1.34 9.73
N ARG A 500 35.88 -1.58 10.54
CA ARG A 500 35.89 -2.66 11.53
C ARG A 500 35.74 -4.00 10.82
N THR A 501 36.76 -4.86 10.98
CA THR A 501 36.79 -6.22 10.43
C THR A 501 37.21 -7.19 11.53
N TRP A 502 37.23 -8.50 11.25
CA TRP A 502 37.73 -9.50 12.18
C TRP A 502 39.27 -9.37 12.43
N GLU A 503 40.02 -8.79 11.52
CA GLU A 503 41.45 -8.52 11.67
C GLU A 503 41.71 -7.16 12.32
N HIS A 504 40.86 -6.18 12.03
CA HIS A 504 40.95 -4.83 12.55
C HIS A 504 39.63 -4.48 13.28
N PHE A 505 39.66 -4.46 14.59
CA PHE A 505 38.45 -4.19 15.40
C PHE A 505 38.75 -3.23 16.56
N CYS A 506 37.68 -2.69 17.07
CA CYS A 506 37.65 -1.92 18.33
C CYS A 506 36.57 -2.49 19.24
N SER A 507 36.63 -2.21 20.54
CA SER A 507 35.66 -2.69 21.53
C SER A 507 34.29 -2.03 21.44
N HIS A 508 34.14 -1.00 20.61
CA HIS A 508 32.89 -0.29 20.41
C HIS A 508 32.13 -0.82 19.18
N LEU A 509 30.89 -0.40 19.00
CA LEU A 509 30.05 -0.82 17.88
C LEU A 509 30.71 -0.52 16.52
N HIS A 510 31.39 0.63 16.40
CA HIS A 510 32.15 1.02 15.21
C HIS A 510 33.35 1.89 15.60
N THR A 511 34.27 2.05 14.67
CA THR A 511 35.45 2.89 14.84
C THR A 511 35.05 4.36 14.88
N PRO A 512 35.60 5.19 15.78
CA PRO A 512 35.28 6.61 15.82
C PRO A 512 35.81 7.35 14.57
N SER A 513 35.28 8.57 14.37
CA SER A 513 35.77 9.48 13.34
C SER A 513 37.23 9.85 13.55
N SER A 514 38.00 9.90 12.47
CA SER A 514 39.34 10.45 12.45
C SER A 514 39.34 11.98 12.34
N GLY A 515 38.19 12.58 12.01
CA GLY A 515 38.07 14.00 11.66
C GLY A 515 38.56 14.32 10.24
N GLU A 516 39.02 13.32 9.48
CA GLU A 516 39.46 13.51 8.10
C GLU A 516 38.26 13.70 7.17
N ARG A 517 38.16 14.85 6.56
CA ARG A 517 37.12 15.19 5.56
C ARG A 517 37.35 14.41 4.29
N ALA A 518 36.35 13.68 3.81
CA ALA A 518 36.46 12.73 2.68
C ALA A 518 35.81 13.24 1.39
N TYR A 519 34.48 13.42 1.39
CA TYR A 519 33.72 13.76 0.18
C TYR A 519 32.46 14.55 0.55
N PRO A 520 31.85 15.28 -0.42
CA PRO A 520 30.56 15.94 -0.18
C PRO A 520 29.46 14.92 0.12
N ALA A 521 28.89 15.00 1.31
CA ALA A 521 27.80 14.10 1.75
C ALA A 521 26.42 14.61 1.37
N ILE A 522 26.25 15.94 1.35
CA ILE A 522 25.02 16.59 0.91
C ILE A 522 25.43 17.71 -0.04
N VAL A 523 24.81 17.76 -1.23
CA VAL A 523 25.07 18.78 -2.23
C VAL A 523 23.77 19.45 -2.66
N GLY A 524 23.74 20.76 -2.66
CA GLY A 524 22.61 21.59 -3.09
C GLY A 524 22.89 22.29 -4.41
N THR A 525 21.84 22.45 -5.22
CA THR A 525 21.78 23.36 -6.38
C THR A 525 20.57 24.26 -6.23
N GLU A 526 20.31 25.11 -7.20
CA GLU A 526 19.08 25.91 -7.22
C GLU A 526 17.80 25.05 -7.27
N SER A 527 17.88 23.87 -7.88
CA SER A 527 16.71 23.01 -8.15
C SER A 527 16.73 21.66 -7.43
N SER A 528 17.82 21.31 -6.75
CA SER A 528 17.93 20.00 -6.13
C SER A 528 18.75 19.97 -4.85
N ILE A 529 18.49 18.96 -4.01
CA ILE A 529 19.38 18.54 -2.92
C ILE A 529 19.64 17.04 -3.09
N TYR A 530 20.91 16.68 -3.12
CA TYR A 530 21.39 15.31 -3.22
C TYR A 530 22.06 14.84 -1.93
N PHE A 531 21.67 13.67 -1.43
CA PHE A 531 22.29 12.98 -0.30
C PHE A 531 23.10 11.80 -0.80
N SER A 532 24.38 11.73 -0.46
CA SER A 532 25.25 10.64 -0.90
C SER A 532 24.97 9.28 -0.23
N HIS A 533 24.26 9.29 0.87
CA HIS A 533 23.88 8.09 1.63
C HIS A 533 22.44 7.67 1.35
N PRO A 534 22.10 6.36 1.55
CA PRO A 534 20.73 5.86 1.43
C PRO A 534 19.89 6.28 2.66
N ILE A 535 19.59 7.59 2.73
CA ILE A 535 19.00 8.25 3.90
C ILE A 535 17.61 7.71 4.25
N PHE A 536 16.85 7.24 3.26
CA PHE A 536 15.52 6.70 3.45
C PHE A 536 15.56 5.25 3.94
N SER A 537 16.36 4.38 3.33
CA SER A 537 16.60 3.02 3.82
C SER A 537 17.19 3.01 5.22
N GLN A 538 18.11 3.94 5.51
CA GLN A 538 18.67 4.09 6.84
C GLN A 538 17.61 4.51 7.86
N TYR A 539 16.65 5.37 7.45
CA TYR A 539 15.55 5.76 8.34
C TYR A 539 14.62 4.59 8.64
N GLU A 540 14.32 3.73 7.66
CA GLU A 540 13.54 2.52 7.93
C GLU A 540 14.26 1.56 8.89
N ALA A 541 15.57 1.37 8.69
CA ALA A 541 16.34 0.44 9.51
C ALA A 541 16.59 0.89 10.95
N ASN A 542 16.84 2.19 11.17
CA ASN A 542 17.37 2.72 12.43
C ASN A 542 16.58 3.93 12.98
N ALA A 543 15.70 4.53 12.19
CA ALA A 543 14.91 5.73 12.50
C ALA A 543 15.72 6.91 13.11
N PRO A 544 16.90 7.29 12.59
CA PRO A 544 17.72 8.33 13.18
C PRO A 544 17.09 9.70 12.97
N LYS A 545 16.73 10.36 14.06
CA LYS A 545 16.01 11.65 14.02
C LYS A 545 16.73 12.73 13.19
N TRP A 546 18.07 12.72 13.15
CA TRP A 546 18.83 13.66 12.33
C TRP A 546 18.57 13.49 10.82
N CYS A 547 18.37 12.28 10.32
CA CYS A 547 18.00 12.06 8.92
C CYS A 547 16.66 12.74 8.59
N LYS A 548 15.67 12.60 9.45
CA LYS A 548 14.37 13.28 9.31
C LYS A 548 14.49 14.80 9.32
N ILE A 549 15.31 15.37 10.21
CA ILE A 549 15.56 16.80 10.28
C ILE A 549 16.26 17.29 9.01
N LEU A 550 17.27 16.58 8.50
CA LEU A 550 17.94 16.92 7.25
C LEU A 550 16.98 16.95 6.06
N VAL A 551 16.11 15.94 5.92
CA VAL A 551 15.12 15.92 4.85
C VAL A 551 14.07 17.04 5.02
N SER A 552 13.64 17.32 6.24
CA SER A 552 12.76 18.46 6.54
C SER A 552 13.38 19.79 6.11
N ASN A 553 14.65 20.00 6.42
CA ASN A 553 15.38 21.22 6.04
C ASN A 553 15.57 21.28 4.51
N ALA A 554 15.88 20.16 3.86
CA ALA A 554 15.97 20.09 2.41
C ALA A 554 14.65 20.47 1.72
N ILE A 555 13.51 19.97 2.22
CA ILE A 555 12.18 20.34 1.72
C ILE A 555 11.96 21.85 1.88
N LYS A 556 12.22 22.39 3.08
CA LYS A 556 12.05 23.82 3.36
C LYS A 556 12.94 24.71 2.48
N MET A 557 14.20 24.33 2.25
CA MET A 557 15.13 25.05 1.37
C MET A 557 14.65 25.08 -0.07
N LEU A 558 14.02 24.02 -0.59
CA LEU A 558 13.60 23.90 -1.97
C LEU A 558 12.24 24.53 -2.28
N ILE A 559 11.24 24.31 -1.41
CA ILE A 559 9.84 24.69 -1.66
C ILE A 559 9.20 25.54 -0.55
N GLY A 560 9.97 25.91 0.47
CA GLY A 560 9.47 26.70 1.62
C GLY A 560 8.62 25.88 2.59
N ASP A 561 7.69 26.55 3.26
CA ASP A 561 6.82 25.91 4.25
C ASP A 561 5.80 24.97 3.60
N SER A 562 5.54 23.86 4.27
CA SER A 562 4.54 22.86 3.89
C SER A 562 3.12 23.43 3.78
N ILE A 563 2.25 22.79 2.99
CA ILE A 563 0.82 23.15 2.92
C ILE A 563 0.20 23.20 4.30
N VAL A 564 0.45 22.19 5.12
CA VAL A 564 -0.01 22.10 6.51
C VAL A 564 1.18 22.22 7.45
N VAL A 565 1.14 23.17 8.37
CA VAL A 565 2.08 23.31 9.49
C VAL A 565 1.29 23.17 10.78
N SER A 566 1.78 22.39 11.73
CA SER A 566 1.14 22.18 13.02
C SER A 566 2.15 21.99 14.15
N ASN A 567 1.69 22.07 15.40
CA ASN A 567 2.47 21.74 16.60
C ASN A 567 2.27 20.29 17.06
N LEU A 568 1.71 19.44 16.20
CA LEU A 568 1.41 18.05 16.56
C LEU A 568 2.68 17.20 16.71
N PRO A 569 2.64 16.16 17.56
CA PRO A 569 3.74 15.21 17.67
C PRO A 569 3.85 14.36 16.39
N SER A 570 5.04 13.82 16.13
CA SER A 570 5.31 12.96 14.96
C SER A 570 4.48 11.67 14.90
N THR A 571 3.78 11.33 15.98
CA THR A 571 2.84 10.21 16.05
C THR A 571 1.46 10.54 15.51
N ALA A 572 1.17 11.81 15.24
CA ALA A 572 -0.10 12.22 14.63
C ALA A 572 -0.01 12.18 13.11
N LEU A 573 -0.97 11.52 12.47
CA LEU A 573 -1.10 11.53 11.02
C LEU A 573 -2.01 12.65 10.57
N ILE A 574 -1.60 13.36 9.52
CA ILE A 574 -2.33 14.49 8.96
C ILE A 574 -2.52 14.26 7.46
N ASN A 575 -3.78 14.29 6.98
CA ASN A 575 -4.09 14.24 5.56
C ASN A 575 -5.05 15.37 5.22
N LEU A 576 -4.75 16.11 4.16
CA LEU A 576 -5.61 17.17 3.63
C LEU A 576 -6.26 16.70 2.34
N ASN A 577 -7.59 16.75 2.29
CA ASN A 577 -8.38 16.36 1.14
C ASN A 577 -9.27 17.51 0.67
N GLU A 578 -9.65 17.52 -0.61
CA GLU A 578 -10.58 18.48 -1.19
C GLU A 578 -11.80 17.76 -1.74
N GLN A 579 -13.00 18.19 -1.35
CA GLN A 579 -14.27 17.85 -1.99
C GLN A 579 -14.70 19.04 -2.86
N LYS A 580 -14.28 19.03 -4.13
CA LYS A 580 -14.49 20.16 -5.07
C LYS A 580 -15.96 20.46 -5.32
N LYS A 581 -16.82 19.41 -5.36
CA LYS A 581 -18.26 19.57 -5.57
C LYS A 581 -18.96 20.28 -4.42
N GLU A 582 -18.48 20.05 -3.21
CA GLU A 582 -18.98 20.63 -1.97
C GLU A 582 -18.28 21.95 -1.59
N ASN A 583 -17.29 22.39 -2.35
CA ASN A 583 -16.47 23.59 -2.10
C ASN A 583 -15.85 23.59 -0.69
N ARG A 584 -15.19 22.51 -0.33
CA ARG A 584 -14.54 22.39 0.98
C ARG A 584 -13.27 21.54 0.97
N PHE A 585 -12.36 21.87 1.87
CA PHE A 585 -11.28 20.98 2.27
C PHE A 585 -11.65 20.25 3.55
N ILE A 586 -11.12 19.04 3.70
CA ILE A 586 -11.22 18.24 4.93
C ILE A 586 -9.80 17.92 5.40
N LEU A 587 -9.47 18.45 6.59
CA LEU A 587 -8.24 18.09 7.27
C LEU A 587 -8.53 16.93 8.23
N HIS A 588 -7.96 15.78 7.96
CA HIS A 588 -8.01 14.61 8.85
C HIS A 588 -6.80 14.61 9.77
N VAL A 589 -7.05 14.45 11.05
CA VAL A 589 -6.00 14.27 12.08
C VAL A 589 -6.29 12.99 12.83
N LEU A 590 -5.35 12.06 12.80
CA LEU A 590 -5.43 10.79 13.53
C LEU A 590 -4.29 10.73 14.55
N HIS A 591 -4.62 10.42 15.80
CA HIS A 591 -3.61 10.18 16.81
C HIS A 591 -3.85 8.85 17.53
N TYR A 592 -3.21 7.83 17.05
CA TYR A 592 -3.17 6.47 17.58
C TYR A 592 -1.72 5.99 17.56
N ILE A 593 -1.26 5.37 18.63
CA ILE A 593 0.15 4.99 18.76
C ILE A 593 0.26 3.48 18.71
N ALA A 594 0.77 2.96 17.59
CA ALA A 594 1.15 1.57 17.49
C ALA A 594 2.41 1.32 18.32
N GLN A 595 2.31 0.45 19.32
CA GLN A 595 3.41 0.09 20.19
C GLN A 595 3.89 -1.32 19.91
N ARG A 596 5.22 -1.51 19.86
CA ARG A 596 5.81 -2.83 19.78
C ARG A 596 5.54 -3.60 21.09
N LYS A 597 4.59 -4.55 21.06
CA LYS A 597 4.20 -5.37 22.22
C LYS A 597 4.85 -6.76 22.21
N GLY A 598 5.23 -7.26 21.04
CA GLY A 598 5.94 -8.51 20.85
C GLY A 598 7.09 -8.36 19.87
N PRO A 599 7.90 -9.39 19.60
CA PRO A 599 9.07 -9.30 18.72
C PRO A 599 8.74 -8.80 17.31
N THR A 600 7.54 -9.10 16.79
CA THR A 600 7.11 -8.82 15.42
C THR A 600 5.73 -8.18 15.30
N ILE A 601 5.09 -7.83 16.43
CA ILE A 601 3.71 -7.34 16.44
C ILE A 601 3.62 -5.97 17.10
N ASP A 602 2.98 -5.03 16.43
CA ASP A 602 2.63 -3.71 16.92
C ASP A 602 1.14 -3.64 17.22
N ILE A 603 0.77 -3.12 18.36
CA ILE A 603 -0.62 -3.07 18.85
C ILE A 603 -1.00 -1.62 19.21
N ILE A 604 -2.20 -1.22 18.80
CA ILE A 604 -2.86 0.00 19.28
C ILE A 604 -3.85 -0.42 20.36
N GLU A 605 -3.67 0.08 21.59
CA GLU A 605 -4.55 -0.24 22.71
C GLU A 605 -5.39 0.95 23.17
N ASP A 606 -4.83 2.16 23.09
CA ASP A 606 -5.40 3.35 23.68
C ASP A 606 -5.49 4.52 22.70
N LYS A 607 -6.44 5.41 22.96
CA LYS A 607 -6.50 6.76 22.35
C LYS A 607 -5.95 7.77 23.33
N ILE A 608 -4.83 8.39 22.99
CA ILE A 608 -4.21 9.43 23.83
C ILE A 608 -4.63 10.80 23.26
N PRO A 609 -5.40 11.61 24.00
CA PRO A 609 -5.85 12.89 23.48
C PRO A 609 -4.72 13.91 23.35
N LEU A 610 -4.76 14.71 22.28
CA LEU A 610 -3.94 15.89 22.08
C LEU A 610 -4.74 17.13 22.48
N TYR A 611 -4.07 18.10 23.07
CA TYR A 611 -4.68 19.36 23.52
C TYR A 611 -4.00 20.56 22.87
N ASN A 612 -4.79 21.63 22.65
CA ASN A 612 -4.31 22.89 22.09
C ASN A 612 -3.51 22.70 20.77
N SER A 613 -4.11 21.92 19.86
CA SER A 613 -3.52 21.61 18.56
C SER A 613 -3.69 22.80 17.62
N GLU A 614 -2.58 23.39 17.19
CA GLU A 614 -2.53 24.56 16.32
C GLU A 614 -2.25 24.15 14.88
N PHE A 615 -2.93 24.81 13.94
CA PHE A 615 -2.81 24.56 12.50
C PHE A 615 -2.63 25.85 11.73
N SER A 616 -1.79 25.78 10.70
CA SER A 616 -1.54 26.87 9.74
C SER A 616 -1.50 26.27 8.34
N LEU A 617 -2.48 26.60 7.49
CA LEU A 617 -2.66 26.01 6.16
C LEU A 617 -2.46 27.07 5.06
N ALA A 618 -1.70 26.71 4.02
CA ALA A 618 -1.55 27.50 2.81
C ALA A 618 -2.57 27.01 1.77
N LEU A 619 -3.70 27.70 1.66
CA LEU A 619 -4.80 27.34 0.76
C LEU A 619 -5.07 28.49 -0.22
N ASN A 620 -5.19 28.18 -1.52
CA ASN A 620 -5.46 29.17 -2.58
C ASN A 620 -6.97 29.36 -2.82
N LYS A 621 -7.71 29.61 -1.74
CA LYS A 621 -9.19 29.78 -1.76
C LYS A 621 -9.61 30.82 -0.72
N ASP A 622 -10.73 31.47 -0.97
CA ASP A 622 -11.35 32.38 -0.03
C ASP A 622 -12.15 31.60 1.02
N ILE A 623 -11.57 31.44 2.21
CA ILE A 623 -12.16 30.63 3.29
C ILE A 623 -13.34 31.36 3.91
N LYS A 624 -14.47 30.67 4.06
CA LYS A 624 -15.72 31.19 4.61
C LYS A 624 -15.98 30.72 6.04
N GLY A 625 -15.56 29.50 6.37
CA GLY A 625 -15.80 28.93 7.69
C GLY A 625 -14.90 27.72 7.97
N ILE A 626 -14.70 27.45 9.26
CA ILE A 626 -13.97 26.26 9.73
C ILE A 626 -14.75 25.63 10.87
N LYS A 627 -14.99 24.34 10.81
CA LYS A 627 -15.72 23.61 11.85
C LYS A 627 -15.22 22.19 12.06
N LEU A 628 -15.37 21.68 13.25
CA LEU A 628 -15.19 20.27 13.56
C LEU A 628 -16.40 19.46 13.04
N VAL A 629 -16.12 18.40 12.32
CA VAL A 629 -17.16 17.50 11.78
C VAL A 629 -16.93 16.07 12.25
N PRO A 630 -17.98 15.25 12.42
CA PRO A 630 -19.40 15.49 12.05
C PRO A 630 -20.22 16.35 13.03
N ASN A 631 -19.67 16.80 14.16
CA ASN A 631 -20.41 17.51 15.22
C ASN A 631 -20.79 18.96 14.88
N ASN A 632 -20.32 19.51 13.77
CA ASN A 632 -20.57 20.88 13.31
C ASN A 632 -20.20 21.98 14.33
N THR A 633 -19.11 21.80 15.08
CA THR A 633 -18.63 22.79 16.05
C THR A 633 -17.75 23.82 15.34
N GLU A 634 -18.19 25.07 15.26
CA GLU A 634 -17.43 26.15 14.64
C GLU A 634 -16.13 26.45 15.37
N LEU A 635 -15.06 26.71 14.62
CA LEU A 635 -13.76 27.12 15.13
C LEU A 635 -13.48 28.60 14.81
N LYS A 636 -12.84 29.28 15.75
CA LYS A 636 -12.28 30.61 15.48
C LYS A 636 -11.03 30.46 14.61
N TRP A 637 -10.95 31.26 13.57
CA TRP A 637 -9.83 31.25 12.65
C TRP A 637 -9.44 32.66 12.21
N LYS A 638 -8.23 32.81 11.65
CA LYS A 638 -7.74 34.08 11.07
C LYS A 638 -6.90 33.79 9.83
N LEU A 639 -6.88 34.74 8.90
CA LEU A 639 -5.93 34.78 7.78
C LEU A 639 -4.74 35.66 8.19
N GLU A 640 -3.55 35.08 8.22
CA GLU A 640 -2.32 35.78 8.61
C GLU A 640 -1.14 35.29 7.78
N GLY A 641 -0.44 36.21 7.12
CA GLY A 641 0.69 35.88 6.23
C GLY A 641 0.32 34.96 5.05
N GLY A 642 -0.92 35.08 4.52
CA GLY A 642 -1.41 34.23 3.45
C GLY A 642 -1.78 32.81 3.89
N ARG A 643 -1.81 32.54 5.19
CA ARG A 643 -2.14 31.21 5.74
C ARG A 643 -3.36 31.31 6.66
N VAL A 644 -4.20 30.31 6.58
CA VAL A 644 -5.36 30.12 7.44
C VAL A 644 -4.92 29.49 8.75
N LYS A 645 -5.12 30.17 9.88
CA LYS A 645 -4.68 29.71 11.21
C LYS A 645 -5.88 29.48 12.13
N PHE A 646 -5.88 28.36 12.82
CA PHE A 646 -6.88 27.99 13.84
C PHE A 646 -6.30 27.00 14.85
N ALA A 647 -7.03 26.77 15.94
CA ALA A 647 -6.66 25.80 16.96
C ALA A 647 -7.84 24.89 17.30
N VAL A 648 -7.53 23.66 17.65
CA VAL A 648 -8.49 22.67 18.16
C VAL A 648 -8.14 22.37 19.62
N GLU A 649 -9.09 22.54 20.53
CA GLU A 649 -8.88 22.38 21.97
C GLU A 649 -8.49 20.95 22.34
N LYS A 650 -9.21 19.95 21.79
CA LYS A 650 -8.98 18.53 22.04
C LYS A 650 -9.15 17.72 20.76
N ILE A 651 -8.20 16.84 20.50
CA ILE A 651 -8.28 15.81 19.46
C ILE A 651 -8.11 14.45 20.13
N GLU A 652 -9.05 13.53 19.93
CA GLU A 652 -9.01 12.19 20.48
C GLU A 652 -9.31 11.15 19.38
N GLY A 653 -8.32 10.32 19.10
CA GLY A 653 -8.40 9.37 17.99
C GLY A 653 -8.42 10.07 16.62
N HIS A 654 -9.54 10.11 15.94
CA HIS A 654 -9.71 10.74 14.63
C HIS A 654 -10.64 11.95 14.67
N GLN A 655 -10.11 13.12 14.32
CA GLN A 655 -10.87 14.36 14.14
C GLN A 655 -10.80 14.82 12.69
N MET A 656 -11.93 15.14 12.11
CA MET A 656 -12.05 15.83 10.83
C MET A 656 -12.35 17.31 11.04
N ILE A 657 -11.69 18.16 10.28
CA ILE A 657 -11.90 19.62 10.27
C ILE A 657 -12.32 20.02 8.85
N GLU A 658 -13.53 20.50 8.71
CA GLU A 658 -14.07 21.05 7.45
C GLU A 658 -13.63 22.50 7.32
N ILE A 659 -13.13 22.87 6.14
CA ILE A 659 -12.70 24.22 5.78
C ILE A 659 -13.46 24.60 4.53
N GLU A 660 -14.51 25.40 4.67
CA GLU A 660 -15.42 25.83 3.59
C GLU A 660 -14.82 27.03 2.82
N TYR A 661 -14.92 27.00 1.46
CA TYR A 661 -14.46 28.07 0.59
C TYR A 661 -15.46 28.46 -0.50
#